data_d9c23c600f8a5ce3342bf4e7829bf079
#
_entry.id   d9c23c600f8a5ce3342bf4e7829bf079
#
_cell.length_a   1.000
_cell.length_b   1.000
_cell.length_c   1.000
_cell.angle_alpha   90.00
_cell.angle_beta   90.00
_cell.angle_gamma   90.00
#
_symmetry.space_group_name_H-M   'P 1'
#
loop_
_entity.id
_entity.type
_entity.pdbx_description
1 polymer ?
#
loop_
_entity_poly.entity_id
_entity_poly.type
_entity_poly.pdbx_seq_one_letter_code
_entity_poly.pdbx_strand_id
1 'polypeptide(L)'
;MKKVPELFGSMVFNEAVMKERLPKDVYKSLKQTVRQGTALDPQVAGVVANAMKDWAIEKGATHFTHWFQPMTGITAEKHDSFISPCADGTVIMEFSGKELMKGEPDASSFPSGGLRATFEARGYTAWDPTSYAFIKDDTLCIPTAFCSYTGEILDKKTPLLRSMEAISKEACRVLALFGKKVSRVTTTVGPEQEYFLIDKADYKKRPDLILTGRTLLGARSPKGQELEDHYFGSIRPRVKAFMADLDEELWKLGVNAKTEHNEVAPCQHEMAPVFATANIATDHNQLTMEMMKKVADRHGLVCLLHEKPFEGVNGSGKHNNWSISTDRGENLLDPGSTPMENAQFLLFLTAVIKAVDEYQDLLRLSVASAGNDHRLGANEAPPAIVSMYVGDELAAVIQSLVEGTDYKAAGHKSMDIGVTSLPHIPQDNSDRNRTSPFAFTGNKFEFRMPGSSFNIACTNVMLNTAVADELMQFADELEKADDFEAALSKLIRRELAAHRRILFNGNGYSEEWPREAERRGLLNLRSTPEALIHYTDEKNVALFARHGVYTRTEIQSRQDINMEEYAKIIHIEALTLIDMLGKLIVPACAAYSRKLAEGVAAKAGIGVDAPAETAQVRLLTEKTAELIERTERLKAVVVAEPEELNARAMYEHEAVIPAMEAARQVADELEGRVGKEYWPMPSYADLLFYV
;
A
#
# COMPACT_ATOMS: atom_id res chain seq x y z
N MET A 1 10.69 21.92 23.61
CA MET A 1 9.98 21.44 22.40
C MET A 1 9.95 22.59 21.38
N LYS A 2 10.49 22.40 20.18
CA LYS A 2 10.33 23.38 19.09
C LYS A 2 8.86 23.46 18.73
N LYS A 3 8.36 24.61 18.30
CA LYS A 3 6.98 24.74 17.83
C LYS A 3 6.82 23.97 16.51
N VAL A 4 5.73 23.27 16.30
CA VAL A 4 5.48 22.46 15.09
C VAL A 4 5.76 23.23 13.79
N PRO A 5 5.36 24.52 13.63
CA PRO A 5 5.69 25.28 12.42
C PRO A 5 7.19 25.51 12.19
N GLU A 6 8.01 25.49 13.24
CA GLU A 6 9.48 25.63 13.14
C GLU A 6 10.16 24.29 12.87
N LEU A 7 9.48 23.21 13.24
CA LEU A 7 9.95 21.84 13.05
C LEU A 7 9.65 21.31 11.66
N PHE A 8 8.45 21.64 11.13
CA PHE A 8 7.95 21.10 9.88
C PHE A 8 8.87 21.42 8.69
N GLY A 9 9.30 20.37 8.00
CA GLY A 9 10.22 20.45 6.86
C GLY A 9 11.63 20.92 7.22
N SER A 10 12.02 20.92 8.51
CA SER A 10 13.34 21.39 8.95
C SER A 10 14.51 20.56 8.41
N MET A 11 14.22 19.31 7.98
CA MET A 11 15.16 18.39 7.36
C MET A 11 14.88 18.18 5.87
N VAL A 12 14.21 19.12 5.20
CA VAL A 12 13.84 19.05 3.78
C VAL A 12 14.42 20.25 3.04
N PHE A 13 15.09 19.99 1.91
CA PHE A 13 15.54 21.02 0.98
C PHE A 13 14.34 21.54 0.16
N ASN A 14 13.41 22.17 0.83
CA ASN A 14 12.13 22.63 0.30
C ASN A 14 12.22 24.00 -0.40
N GLU A 15 11.10 24.51 -0.90
CA GLU A 15 11.05 25.79 -1.59
C GLU A 15 11.54 26.99 -0.77
N ALA A 16 11.33 26.98 0.54
CA ALA A 16 11.80 28.06 1.42
C ALA A 16 13.33 28.05 1.49
N VAL A 17 13.93 26.89 1.69
CA VAL A 17 15.39 26.69 1.69
C VAL A 17 15.99 27.03 0.30
N MET A 18 15.36 26.56 -0.77
CA MET A 18 15.80 26.86 -2.15
C MET A 18 15.80 28.36 -2.43
N LYS A 19 14.75 29.09 -2.03
CA LYS A 19 14.67 30.54 -2.20
C LYS A 19 15.73 31.30 -1.42
N GLU A 20 16.10 30.81 -0.24
CA GLU A 20 17.13 31.41 0.60
C GLU A 20 18.51 31.18 0.03
N ARG A 21 18.79 29.98 -0.51
CA ARG A 21 20.15 29.50 -0.81
C ARG A 21 20.53 29.56 -2.28
N LEU A 22 19.55 29.60 -3.19
CA LEU A 22 19.83 29.62 -4.62
C LEU A 22 19.79 31.05 -5.19
N PRO A 23 20.66 31.39 -6.16
CA PRO A 23 20.49 32.57 -6.97
C PRO A 23 19.10 32.60 -7.61
N LYS A 24 18.52 33.80 -7.76
CA LYS A 24 17.15 33.98 -8.23
C LYS A 24 16.87 33.37 -9.61
N ASP A 25 17.81 33.42 -10.51
CA ASP A 25 17.76 32.86 -11.87
C ASP A 25 17.82 31.33 -11.83
N VAL A 26 18.70 30.74 -11.02
CA VAL A 26 18.81 29.29 -10.80
C VAL A 26 17.51 28.75 -10.20
N TYR A 27 16.97 29.41 -9.16
CA TYR A 27 15.69 29.03 -8.57
C TYR A 27 14.55 29.08 -9.59
N LYS A 28 14.48 30.15 -10.42
CA LYS A 28 13.46 30.25 -11.47
C LYS A 28 13.58 29.15 -12.52
N SER A 29 14.80 28.85 -12.96
CA SER A 29 15.07 27.77 -13.93
C SER A 29 14.64 26.42 -13.38
N LEU A 30 15.04 26.09 -12.14
CA LEU A 30 14.61 24.86 -11.47
C LEU A 30 13.09 24.76 -11.35
N LYS A 31 12.42 25.84 -10.95
CA LYS A 31 10.94 25.89 -10.88
C LYS A 31 10.26 25.72 -12.23
N GLN A 32 10.88 26.21 -13.29
CA GLN A 32 10.38 26.02 -14.66
C GLN A 32 10.49 24.54 -15.06
N THR A 33 11.63 23.89 -14.81
CA THR A 33 11.80 22.43 -15.00
C THR A 33 10.70 21.65 -14.28
N VAL A 34 10.49 21.91 -12.99
CA VAL A 34 9.47 21.21 -12.18
C VAL A 34 8.04 21.45 -12.70
N ARG A 35 7.70 22.69 -13.08
CA ARG A 35 6.34 23.06 -13.51
C ARG A 35 6.01 22.65 -14.93
N GLN A 36 6.97 22.73 -15.84
CA GLN A 36 6.77 22.56 -17.28
C GLN A 36 7.29 21.22 -17.82
N GLY A 37 8.02 20.44 -16.99
CA GLY A 37 8.65 19.18 -17.43
C GLY A 37 9.78 19.40 -18.44
N THR A 38 10.47 20.56 -18.42
CA THR A 38 11.60 20.83 -19.29
C THR A 38 12.87 20.16 -18.76
N ALA A 39 13.81 19.81 -19.64
CA ALA A 39 15.08 19.23 -19.23
C ALA A 39 15.85 20.15 -18.27
N LEU A 40 16.49 19.56 -17.27
CA LEU A 40 17.33 20.29 -16.31
C LEU A 40 18.63 20.75 -16.98
N ASP A 41 18.97 22.02 -16.81
CA ASP A 41 20.25 22.56 -17.24
C ASP A 41 21.40 22.04 -16.33
N PRO A 42 22.46 21.40 -16.88
CA PRO A 42 23.59 20.92 -16.09
C PRO A 42 24.30 22.01 -15.27
N GLN A 43 24.31 23.27 -15.72
CA GLN A 43 24.88 24.39 -14.97
C GLN A 43 24.03 24.71 -13.73
N VAL A 44 22.71 24.69 -13.90
CA VAL A 44 21.75 24.84 -12.79
C VAL A 44 21.95 23.71 -11.77
N ALA A 45 22.12 22.47 -12.21
CA ALA A 45 22.36 21.33 -11.33
C ALA A 45 23.62 21.48 -10.47
N GLY A 46 24.70 22.05 -11.02
CA GLY A 46 25.94 22.31 -10.27
C GLY A 46 25.76 23.30 -9.11
N VAL A 47 25.02 24.39 -9.36
CA VAL A 47 24.72 25.38 -8.30
C VAL A 47 23.79 24.80 -7.24
N VAL A 48 22.78 24.05 -7.66
CA VAL A 48 21.85 23.37 -6.73
C VAL A 48 22.57 22.33 -5.87
N ALA A 49 23.45 21.52 -6.47
CA ALA A 49 24.24 20.51 -5.75
C ALA A 49 25.09 21.14 -4.63
N ASN A 50 25.81 22.21 -4.94
CA ASN A 50 26.63 22.88 -3.93
C ASN A 50 25.78 23.50 -2.81
N ALA A 51 24.68 24.18 -3.13
CA ALA A 51 23.78 24.75 -2.13
C ALA A 51 23.11 23.66 -1.25
N MET A 52 22.77 22.53 -1.86
CA MET A 52 22.18 21.37 -1.17
C MET A 52 23.20 20.72 -0.23
N LYS A 53 24.45 20.55 -0.66
CA LYS A 53 25.55 20.04 0.17
C LYS A 53 25.83 20.96 1.36
N ASP A 54 25.99 22.28 1.14
CA ASP A 54 26.27 23.22 2.21
C ASP A 54 25.15 23.21 3.26
N TRP A 55 23.90 23.21 2.80
CA TRP A 55 22.74 23.07 3.69
C TRP A 55 22.76 21.73 4.45
N ALA A 56 23.08 20.63 3.78
CA ALA A 56 23.10 19.31 4.40
C ALA A 56 24.21 19.21 5.48
N ILE A 57 25.39 19.73 5.20
CA ILE A 57 26.51 19.77 6.17
C ILE A 57 26.14 20.61 7.40
N GLU A 58 25.51 21.77 7.22
CA GLU A 58 25.03 22.60 8.33
C GLU A 58 23.98 21.86 9.20
N LYS A 59 23.24 20.91 8.62
CA LYS A 59 22.30 20.02 9.33
C LYS A 59 22.96 18.77 9.92
N GLY A 60 24.27 18.60 9.74
CA GLY A 60 25.04 17.49 10.30
C GLY A 60 25.21 16.29 9.37
N ALA A 61 24.79 16.39 8.10
CA ALA A 61 25.00 15.31 7.16
C ALA A 61 26.47 15.16 6.76
N THR A 62 26.95 13.94 6.67
CA THR A 62 28.31 13.56 6.27
C THR A 62 28.33 12.77 4.96
N HIS A 63 27.18 12.21 4.60
CA HIS A 63 26.97 11.36 3.43
C HIS A 63 25.78 11.83 2.61
N PHE A 64 25.73 11.35 1.36
CA PHE A 64 24.55 11.46 0.50
C PHE A 64 24.20 10.10 -0.09
N THR A 65 22.96 9.94 -0.52
CA THR A 65 22.51 8.76 -1.23
C THR A 65 21.48 9.12 -2.30
N HIS A 66 21.54 8.42 -3.42
CA HIS A 66 20.44 8.39 -4.38
C HIS A 66 19.37 7.43 -3.84
N TRP A 67 18.33 8.03 -3.27
CA TRP A 67 17.24 7.32 -2.65
C TRP A 67 16.16 7.00 -3.69
N PHE A 68 15.84 5.72 -3.88
CA PHE A 68 14.85 5.29 -4.86
C PHE A 68 13.96 4.14 -4.35
N GLN A 69 12.88 3.88 -5.07
CA GLN A 69 11.88 2.86 -4.75
C GLN A 69 12.07 1.65 -5.68
N PRO A 70 12.72 0.57 -5.21
CA PRO A 70 13.00 -0.61 -6.03
C PRO A 70 11.73 -1.38 -6.37
N MET A 71 11.85 -2.36 -7.26
CA MET A 71 10.74 -3.26 -7.63
C MET A 71 10.22 -4.06 -6.44
N THR A 72 11.10 -4.44 -5.52
CA THR A 72 10.79 -5.13 -4.26
C THR A 72 11.35 -4.33 -3.08
N GLY A 73 10.77 -4.52 -1.88
CA GLY A 73 11.18 -3.79 -0.68
C GLY A 73 10.62 -2.37 -0.61
N ILE A 74 11.05 -1.60 0.39
CA ILE A 74 10.54 -0.25 0.69
C ILE A 74 11.33 0.80 -0.08
N THR A 75 12.64 0.92 0.23
CA THR A 75 13.56 1.86 -0.40
C THR A 75 14.92 1.22 -0.62
N ALA A 76 15.71 1.80 -1.52
CA ALA A 76 17.09 1.39 -1.76
C ALA A 76 18.03 2.60 -1.64
N GLU A 77 19.17 2.39 -1.03
CA GLU A 77 20.17 3.41 -0.68
C GLU A 77 21.57 2.86 -0.83
N LYS A 78 22.50 3.71 -1.30
CA LYS A 78 23.93 3.49 -1.27
C LYS A 78 24.58 4.78 -0.79
N HIS A 79 25.10 4.78 0.41
CA HIS A 79 25.66 5.97 1.03
C HIS A 79 27.08 6.23 0.56
N ASP A 80 27.31 7.39 -0.06
CA ASP A 80 28.62 7.89 -0.42
C ASP A 80 28.96 9.11 0.45
N SER A 81 30.20 9.18 0.94
CA SER A 81 30.66 10.33 1.73
C SER A 81 30.91 11.54 0.82
N PHE A 82 30.71 12.74 1.36
CA PHE A 82 31.12 13.98 0.67
C PHE A 82 32.62 14.18 0.58
N ILE A 83 33.45 13.27 1.08
CA ILE A 83 34.91 13.43 1.17
C ILE A 83 35.52 13.42 -0.24
N SER A 84 36.31 14.46 -0.54
CA SER A 84 37.21 14.50 -1.69
C SER A 84 38.66 14.68 -1.19
N PRO A 85 39.58 13.69 -1.45
CA PRO A 85 40.96 13.77 -0.99
C PRO A 85 41.74 14.88 -1.68
N CYS A 86 42.54 15.63 -0.90
CA CYS A 86 43.49 16.63 -1.40
C CYS A 86 44.89 16.05 -1.51
N ALA A 87 45.75 16.65 -2.35
CA ALA A 87 47.10 16.19 -2.58
C ALA A 87 48.02 16.28 -1.35
N ASP A 88 47.65 17.09 -0.36
CA ASP A 88 48.42 17.29 0.89
C ASP A 88 48.02 16.31 2.01
N GLY A 89 47.11 15.34 1.71
CA GLY A 89 46.63 14.37 2.68
C GLY A 89 45.44 14.86 3.53
N THR A 90 44.95 16.06 3.26
CA THR A 90 43.68 16.57 3.83
C THR A 90 42.47 16.15 2.97
N VAL A 91 41.25 16.46 3.40
CA VAL A 91 40.05 16.26 2.64
C VAL A 91 39.21 17.53 2.62
N ILE A 92 38.45 17.70 1.53
CA ILE A 92 37.38 18.68 1.45
C ILE A 92 36.02 17.96 1.30
N MET A 93 34.95 18.68 1.51
CA MET A 93 33.59 18.19 1.30
C MET A 93 33.11 18.70 -0.05
N GLU A 94 32.89 17.79 -0.98
CA GLU A 94 32.45 18.09 -2.35
C GLU A 94 31.15 17.34 -2.71
N PHE A 95 30.34 17.97 -3.55
CA PHE A 95 29.19 17.35 -4.18
C PHE A 95 28.89 18.09 -5.48
N SER A 96 29.11 17.43 -6.60
CA SER A 96 28.99 18.03 -7.92
C SER A 96 27.59 17.90 -8.51
N GLY A 97 27.27 18.75 -9.49
CA GLY A 97 26.04 18.62 -10.28
C GLY A 97 25.93 17.29 -11.01
N LYS A 98 27.05 16.67 -11.38
CA LYS A 98 27.08 15.32 -11.97
C LYS A 98 26.62 14.27 -10.95
N GLU A 99 27.13 14.34 -9.73
CA GLU A 99 26.74 13.43 -8.64
C GLU A 99 25.28 13.64 -8.21
N LEU A 100 24.78 14.89 -8.25
CA LEU A 100 23.37 15.16 -8.01
C LEU A 100 22.49 14.53 -9.10
N MET A 101 22.82 14.76 -10.38
CA MET A 101 21.98 14.35 -11.49
C MET A 101 21.98 12.85 -11.74
N LYS A 102 23.11 12.16 -11.52
CA LYS A 102 23.31 10.78 -11.95
C LYS A 102 24.16 10.00 -10.96
N GLY A 103 23.71 8.83 -10.59
CA GLY A 103 24.48 7.78 -9.91
C GLY A 103 24.63 6.54 -10.78
N GLU A 104 25.63 5.72 -10.45
CA GLU A 104 25.92 4.47 -11.14
C GLU A 104 26.01 3.31 -10.13
N PRO A 105 24.85 2.92 -9.51
CA PRO A 105 24.85 1.80 -8.56
C PRO A 105 25.04 0.48 -9.26
N ASP A 106 25.49 -0.54 -8.52
CA ASP A 106 25.47 -1.92 -8.98
C ASP A 106 24.01 -2.43 -9.02
N ALA A 107 23.55 -2.79 -10.21
CA ALA A 107 22.21 -3.29 -10.45
C ALA A 107 22.12 -4.84 -10.39
N SER A 108 23.23 -5.55 -10.20
CA SER A 108 23.29 -7.02 -10.31
C SER A 108 22.42 -7.73 -9.27
N SER A 109 22.22 -7.12 -8.11
CA SER A 109 21.43 -7.68 -7.01
C SER A 109 19.94 -7.31 -7.03
N PHE A 110 19.54 -6.38 -7.90
CA PHE A 110 18.13 -5.99 -8.01
C PHE A 110 17.34 -6.92 -8.92
N PRO A 111 16.09 -7.31 -8.56
CA PRO A 111 15.22 -8.07 -9.43
C PRO A 111 15.00 -7.34 -10.77
N SER A 112 15.22 -8.04 -11.88
CA SER A 112 15.10 -7.43 -13.21
C SER A 112 14.06 -8.11 -14.12
N GLY A 113 13.54 -9.30 -13.74
CA GLY A 113 12.57 -10.03 -14.55
C GLY A 113 12.98 -10.17 -16.03
N GLY A 114 14.28 -10.40 -16.28
CA GLY A 114 14.81 -10.52 -17.64
C GLY A 114 15.15 -9.20 -18.35
N LEU A 115 14.91 -8.01 -17.73
CA LEU A 115 15.27 -6.72 -18.33
C LEU A 115 16.78 -6.50 -18.42
N ARG A 116 17.55 -7.26 -17.70
CA ARG A 116 19.01 -7.13 -17.61
C ARG A 116 19.68 -8.45 -17.94
N ALA A 117 20.69 -8.42 -18.80
CA ALA A 117 21.53 -9.60 -19.03
C ALA A 117 22.32 -9.95 -17.76
N THR A 118 22.58 -11.24 -17.54
CA THR A 118 23.24 -11.74 -16.31
C THR A 118 24.60 -11.11 -16.05
N PHE A 119 25.34 -10.74 -17.11
CA PHE A 119 26.66 -10.12 -17.02
C PHE A 119 26.62 -8.59 -16.81
N GLU A 120 25.46 -7.96 -16.93
CA GLU A 120 25.31 -6.52 -16.70
C GLU A 120 25.21 -6.23 -15.20
N ALA A 121 26.15 -5.45 -14.68
CA ALA A 121 26.15 -5.06 -13.27
C ALA A 121 25.74 -3.59 -13.06
N ARG A 122 25.95 -2.73 -14.09
CA ARG A 122 25.72 -1.30 -13.95
C ARG A 122 24.25 -0.94 -14.15
N GLY A 123 23.72 -0.08 -13.25
CA GLY A 123 22.49 0.66 -13.42
C GLY A 123 22.71 2.16 -13.31
N TYR A 124 21.66 2.93 -13.53
CA TYR A 124 21.71 4.39 -13.42
C TYR A 124 20.58 4.91 -12.55
N THR A 125 20.91 5.82 -11.65
CA THR A 125 19.92 6.65 -10.97
C THR A 125 19.90 8.04 -11.59
N ALA A 126 18.70 8.64 -11.65
CA ALA A 126 18.53 10.00 -12.17
C ALA A 126 17.72 10.83 -11.15
N TRP A 127 18.23 12.01 -10.78
CA TRP A 127 17.56 12.91 -9.87
C TRP A 127 16.15 13.27 -10.34
N ASP A 128 15.17 13.17 -9.45
CA ASP A 128 13.83 13.68 -9.64
C ASP A 128 13.68 15.06 -8.97
N PRO A 129 13.73 16.16 -9.71
CA PRO A 129 13.59 17.50 -9.15
C PRO A 129 12.15 17.83 -8.72
N THR A 130 11.16 16.97 -9.01
CA THR A 130 9.77 17.14 -8.60
C THR A 130 9.49 16.65 -7.17
N SER A 131 10.48 16.00 -6.54
CA SER A 131 10.47 15.60 -5.14
C SER A 131 11.65 16.23 -4.40
N TYR A 132 11.41 16.64 -3.14
CA TYR A 132 12.44 17.32 -2.35
C TYR A 132 13.46 16.34 -1.79
N ALA A 133 14.75 16.73 -1.85
CA ALA A 133 15.79 16.06 -1.08
C ALA A 133 15.60 16.33 0.42
N PHE A 134 15.96 15.39 1.24
CA PHE A 134 15.78 15.43 2.69
C PHE A 134 16.96 14.81 3.43
N ILE A 135 17.10 15.12 4.72
CA ILE A 135 18.10 14.51 5.58
C ILE A 135 17.43 13.51 6.50
N LYS A 136 17.87 12.28 6.43
CA LYS A 136 17.48 11.18 7.30
C LYS A 136 18.74 10.59 7.94
N ASP A 137 18.69 10.42 9.24
CA ASP A 137 19.88 10.13 10.05
C ASP A 137 20.96 11.20 9.77
N ASP A 138 22.13 10.93 9.36
CA ASP A 138 23.18 11.89 8.99
C ASP A 138 23.47 11.90 7.47
N THR A 139 22.48 11.56 6.67
CA THR A 139 22.61 11.36 5.22
C THR A 139 21.62 12.22 4.44
N LEU A 140 22.13 12.92 3.43
CA LEU A 140 21.32 13.61 2.42
C LEU A 140 20.74 12.59 1.45
N CYS A 141 19.42 12.39 1.51
CA CYS A 141 18.67 11.51 0.62
C CYS A 141 18.12 12.30 -0.57
N ILE A 142 18.46 11.87 -1.77
CA ILE A 142 18.07 12.52 -3.03
C ILE A 142 17.10 11.61 -3.76
N PRO A 143 15.81 11.97 -3.90
CA PRO A 143 14.84 11.16 -4.63
C PRO A 143 15.25 10.98 -6.08
N THR A 144 15.29 9.74 -6.56
CA THR A 144 15.76 9.38 -7.90
C THR A 144 14.88 8.32 -8.56
N ALA A 145 14.90 8.32 -9.89
CA ALA A 145 14.51 7.20 -10.73
C ALA A 145 15.68 6.19 -10.83
N PHE A 146 15.39 4.93 -11.18
CA PHE A 146 16.40 3.89 -11.38
C PHE A 146 16.12 3.06 -12.63
N CYS A 147 17.14 2.89 -13.47
CA CYS A 147 17.04 2.07 -14.68
C CYS A 147 18.27 1.17 -14.88
N SER A 148 18.12 0.17 -15.74
CA SER A 148 19.20 -0.72 -16.19
C SER A 148 20.25 0.03 -17.03
N TYR A 149 21.34 -0.65 -17.36
CA TYR A 149 22.36 -0.13 -18.26
C TYR A 149 21.80 0.21 -19.65
N THR A 150 20.82 -0.52 -20.12
CA THR A 150 20.15 -0.37 -21.42
C THR A 150 18.97 0.60 -21.38
N GLY A 151 18.58 1.08 -20.19
CA GLY A 151 17.57 2.12 -20.00
C GLY A 151 16.19 1.63 -19.62
N GLU A 152 15.99 0.32 -19.45
CA GLU A 152 14.73 -0.24 -18.94
C GLU A 152 14.53 0.13 -17.47
N ILE A 153 13.31 0.42 -17.12
CA ILE A 153 12.95 0.93 -15.79
C ILE A 153 12.90 -0.19 -14.76
N LEU A 154 13.67 -0.04 -13.69
CA LEU A 154 13.81 -0.99 -12.59
C LEU A 154 13.26 -0.45 -11.25
N ASP A 155 12.46 0.60 -11.29
CA ASP A 155 11.85 1.23 -10.11
C ASP A 155 10.33 1.34 -10.21
N LYS A 156 9.71 1.82 -9.13
CA LYS A 156 8.28 2.09 -9.03
C LYS A 156 7.93 3.56 -9.31
N LYS A 157 8.88 4.48 -9.16
CA LYS A 157 8.68 5.92 -9.30
C LYS A 157 8.54 6.38 -10.74
N THR A 158 9.39 5.89 -11.64
CA THR A 158 9.38 6.33 -13.05
C THR A 158 8.03 6.06 -13.74
N PRO A 159 7.40 4.87 -13.60
CA PRO A 159 6.08 4.66 -14.16
C PRO A 159 5.01 5.57 -13.55
N LEU A 160 5.11 5.90 -12.26
CA LEU A 160 4.21 6.85 -11.62
C LEU A 160 4.31 8.23 -12.26
N LEU A 161 5.53 8.75 -12.46
CA LEU A 161 5.75 10.03 -13.13
C LEU A 161 5.19 10.02 -14.56
N ARG A 162 5.46 8.96 -15.35
CA ARG A 162 4.93 8.78 -16.70
C ARG A 162 3.39 8.78 -16.71
N SER A 163 2.75 8.09 -15.76
CA SER A 163 1.29 8.04 -15.66
C SER A 163 0.67 9.39 -15.27
N MET A 164 1.36 10.16 -14.42
CA MET A 164 0.95 11.53 -14.06
C MET A 164 1.04 12.50 -15.26
N GLU A 165 2.04 12.33 -16.10
CA GLU A 165 2.15 13.10 -17.37
C GLU A 165 1.06 12.71 -18.36
N ALA A 166 0.76 11.41 -18.50
CA ALA A 166 -0.28 10.91 -19.38
C ALA A 166 -1.66 11.50 -19.01
N ILE A 167 -2.06 11.38 -17.74
CA ILE A 167 -3.36 11.91 -17.30
C ILE A 167 -3.40 13.44 -17.37
N SER A 168 -2.30 14.13 -17.07
CA SER A 168 -2.21 15.57 -17.21
C SER A 168 -2.45 16.04 -18.64
N LYS A 169 -1.83 15.38 -19.61
CA LYS A 169 -1.95 15.67 -21.03
C LYS A 169 -3.41 15.57 -21.49
N GLU A 170 -4.06 14.46 -21.21
CA GLU A 170 -5.40 14.20 -21.70
C GLU A 170 -6.46 15.01 -20.94
N ALA A 171 -6.30 15.22 -19.63
CA ALA A 171 -7.17 16.09 -18.86
C ALA A 171 -7.08 17.56 -19.31
N CYS A 172 -5.90 18.06 -19.67
CA CYS A 172 -5.74 19.40 -20.23
C CYS A 172 -6.43 19.55 -21.61
N ARG A 173 -6.40 18.50 -22.46
CA ARG A 173 -7.16 18.48 -23.74
C ARG A 173 -8.66 18.63 -23.48
N VAL A 174 -9.19 17.81 -22.57
CA VAL A 174 -10.61 17.87 -22.19
C VAL A 174 -10.98 19.24 -21.63
N LEU A 175 -10.19 19.80 -20.71
CA LEU A 175 -10.46 21.12 -20.12
C LEU A 175 -10.41 22.26 -21.13
N ALA A 176 -9.59 22.15 -22.17
CA ALA A 176 -9.56 23.12 -23.26
C ALA A 176 -10.89 23.17 -24.02
N LEU A 177 -11.62 22.06 -24.15
CA LEU A 177 -12.96 22.01 -24.76
C LEU A 177 -14.01 22.75 -23.93
N PHE A 178 -13.83 22.84 -22.61
CA PHE A 178 -14.62 23.69 -21.72
C PHE A 178 -14.14 25.15 -21.70
N GLY A 179 -13.22 25.55 -22.59
CA GLY A 179 -12.68 26.92 -22.68
C GLY A 179 -11.69 27.24 -21.54
N LYS A 180 -11.25 26.27 -20.75
CA LYS A 180 -10.32 26.48 -19.64
C LYS A 180 -8.86 26.37 -20.10
N LYS A 181 -8.06 27.38 -19.78
CA LYS A 181 -6.61 27.36 -20.00
C LYS A 181 -5.92 26.84 -18.74
N VAL A 182 -5.59 25.57 -18.75
CA VAL A 182 -4.87 24.86 -17.70
C VAL A 182 -3.53 24.40 -18.25
N SER A 183 -2.43 24.65 -17.55
CA SER A 183 -1.10 24.27 -18.02
C SER A 183 -0.69 22.88 -17.53
N ARG A 184 -1.27 22.42 -16.43
CA ARG A 184 -1.03 21.09 -15.88
C ARG A 184 -2.21 20.65 -15.01
N VAL A 185 -2.52 19.35 -15.10
CA VAL A 185 -3.37 18.65 -14.16
C VAL A 185 -2.50 17.69 -13.35
N THR A 186 -2.78 17.56 -12.06
CA THR A 186 -2.00 16.72 -11.15
C THR A 186 -2.92 15.80 -10.37
N THR A 187 -2.56 14.55 -10.25
CA THR A 187 -3.21 13.62 -9.33
C THR A 187 -2.72 13.84 -7.91
N THR A 188 -3.62 13.79 -6.96
CA THR A 188 -3.36 13.94 -5.53
C THR A 188 -3.74 12.67 -4.79
N VAL A 189 -2.98 12.32 -3.76
CA VAL A 189 -3.19 11.13 -2.96
C VAL A 189 -2.99 11.41 -1.48
N GLY A 190 -3.88 10.86 -0.64
CA GLY A 190 -3.72 10.79 0.81
C GLY A 190 -3.85 9.32 1.24
N PRO A 191 -2.74 8.61 1.42
CA PRO A 191 -2.77 7.21 1.86
C PRO A 191 -2.93 7.13 3.38
N GLU A 192 -3.96 6.42 3.85
CA GLU A 192 -4.17 6.11 5.26
C GLU A 192 -3.35 4.86 5.60
N GLN A 193 -2.45 4.94 6.57
CA GLN A 193 -1.54 3.84 6.92
C GLN A 193 -2.00 3.14 8.20
N GLU A 194 -2.55 1.94 8.05
CA GLU A 194 -2.82 1.06 9.17
C GLU A 194 -1.58 0.22 9.53
N TYR A 195 -1.44 -0.13 10.82
CA TYR A 195 -0.30 -0.91 11.34
C TYR A 195 -0.61 -1.53 12.69
N PHE A 196 0.15 -2.58 13.06
CA PHE A 196 0.12 -3.15 14.41
C PHE A 196 1.37 -2.77 15.19
N LEU A 197 1.21 -2.58 16.50
CA LEU A 197 2.32 -2.42 17.45
C LEU A 197 2.29 -3.55 18.46
N ILE A 198 3.42 -4.28 18.59
CA ILE A 198 3.57 -5.34 19.58
C ILE A 198 4.84 -5.15 20.41
N ASP A 199 4.91 -5.79 21.56
CA ASP A 199 6.09 -5.74 22.41
C ASP A 199 7.29 -6.41 21.74
N LYS A 200 8.45 -5.74 21.75
CA LYS A 200 9.68 -6.22 21.13
C LYS A 200 10.23 -7.49 21.80
N ALA A 201 10.00 -7.68 23.11
CA ALA A 201 10.47 -8.85 23.81
C ALA A 201 9.67 -10.10 23.42
N ASP A 202 8.38 -9.95 23.15
CA ASP A 202 7.55 -11.05 22.67
C ASP A 202 7.74 -11.33 21.18
N TYR A 203 7.91 -10.28 20.36
CA TYR A 203 8.30 -10.44 18.96
C TYR A 203 9.56 -11.30 18.78
N LYS A 204 10.59 -11.08 19.59
CA LYS A 204 11.85 -11.86 19.53
C LYS A 204 11.70 -13.36 19.81
N LYS A 205 10.58 -13.77 20.41
CA LYS A 205 10.26 -15.18 20.69
C LYS A 205 9.42 -15.84 19.59
N ARG A 206 9.08 -15.09 18.52
CA ARG A 206 8.21 -15.52 17.41
C ARG A 206 8.98 -15.55 16.09
N PRO A 207 9.60 -16.71 15.73
CA PRO A 207 10.33 -16.83 14.47
C PRO A 207 9.49 -16.52 13.23
N ASP A 208 8.20 -16.85 13.23
CA ASP A 208 7.27 -16.52 12.16
C ASP A 208 7.13 -15.00 11.95
N LEU A 209 6.91 -14.23 13.01
CA LEU A 209 6.85 -12.76 12.91
C LEU A 209 8.17 -12.16 12.42
N ILE A 210 9.31 -12.71 12.82
CA ILE A 210 10.64 -12.25 12.43
C ILE A 210 10.90 -12.51 10.94
N LEU A 211 10.59 -13.73 10.46
CA LEU A 211 10.95 -14.19 9.13
C LEU A 211 9.90 -13.87 8.07
N THR A 212 8.61 -13.80 8.46
CA THR A 212 7.50 -13.66 7.50
C THR A 212 6.62 -12.44 7.76
N GLY A 213 6.77 -11.77 8.90
CA GLY A 213 5.95 -10.60 9.27
C GLY A 213 4.54 -10.97 9.77
N ARG A 214 4.15 -12.24 9.75
CA ARG A 214 2.86 -12.73 10.25
C ARG A 214 3.00 -13.98 11.11
N THR A 215 1.99 -14.26 11.92
CA THR A 215 1.91 -15.51 12.68
C THR A 215 1.49 -16.66 11.77
N LEU A 216 2.28 -17.73 11.74
CA LEU A 216 1.98 -18.95 10.98
C LEU A 216 1.17 -19.96 11.80
N LEU A 217 1.12 -19.77 13.12
CA LEU A 217 0.29 -20.51 14.06
C LEU A 217 -0.06 -19.63 15.26
N GLY A 218 -1.12 -20.00 15.97
CA GLY A 218 -1.62 -19.28 17.15
C GLY A 218 -3.11 -19.51 17.36
N ALA A 219 -3.46 -20.13 18.48
CA ALA A 219 -4.85 -20.31 18.89
C ALA A 219 -5.50 -18.95 19.19
N ARG A 220 -6.79 -18.84 18.90
CA ARG A 220 -7.56 -17.62 19.20
C ARG A 220 -7.50 -17.30 20.69
N SER A 221 -7.26 -16.02 20.98
CA SER A 221 -7.40 -15.50 22.35
C SER A 221 -8.85 -15.60 22.82
N PRO A 222 -9.11 -15.81 24.14
CA PRO A 222 -10.46 -15.74 24.71
C PRO A 222 -11.19 -14.42 24.46
N LYS A 223 -10.45 -13.33 24.29
CA LYS A 223 -10.93 -12.04 23.85
C LYS A 223 -10.24 -11.66 22.55
N GLY A 224 -11.01 -11.25 21.54
CA GLY A 224 -10.53 -10.66 20.30
C GLY A 224 -10.95 -9.19 20.20
N GLN A 225 -11.72 -8.86 19.18
CA GLN A 225 -12.22 -7.50 18.88
C GLN A 225 -13.74 -7.35 19.10
N GLU A 226 -14.40 -8.34 19.73
CA GLU A 226 -15.87 -8.49 19.78
C GLU A 226 -16.60 -7.32 20.46
N LEU A 227 -15.92 -6.58 21.33
CA LEU A 227 -16.51 -5.44 22.07
C LEU A 227 -16.20 -4.11 21.41
N GLU A 228 -15.37 -4.09 20.35
CA GLU A 228 -14.91 -2.87 19.67
C GLU A 228 -14.31 -1.80 20.62
N ASP A 229 -13.92 -2.24 21.81
CA ASP A 229 -13.44 -1.39 22.90
C ASP A 229 -12.01 -0.85 22.67
N HIS A 230 -11.31 -1.36 21.68
CA HIS A 230 -10.03 -0.79 21.23
C HIS A 230 -10.27 0.42 20.32
N TYR A 231 -11.14 0.32 19.33
CA TYR A 231 -11.46 1.41 18.40
C TYR A 231 -12.04 2.64 19.14
N PHE A 232 -12.98 2.41 20.03
CA PHE A 232 -13.59 3.46 20.87
C PHE A 232 -12.83 3.76 22.17
N GLY A 233 -11.68 3.13 22.38
CA GLY A 233 -10.85 3.30 23.56
C GLY A 233 -9.90 4.49 23.46
N SER A 234 -9.37 4.92 24.60
CA SER A 234 -8.27 5.88 24.64
C SER A 234 -6.96 5.24 24.15
N ILE A 235 -6.12 6.03 23.49
CA ILE A 235 -4.77 5.59 23.11
C ILE A 235 -3.95 5.35 24.37
N ARG A 236 -3.37 4.16 24.50
CA ARG A 236 -2.55 3.78 25.66
C ARG A 236 -1.29 4.63 25.75
N PRO A 237 -0.79 4.94 26.95
CA PRO A 237 0.33 5.87 27.15
C PRO A 237 1.59 5.53 26.36
N ARG A 238 1.97 4.25 26.30
CA ARG A 238 3.16 3.79 25.54
C ARG A 238 2.99 3.99 24.03
N VAL A 239 1.81 3.70 23.51
CA VAL A 239 1.45 3.93 22.10
C VAL A 239 1.40 5.42 21.81
N LYS A 240 0.83 6.25 22.72
CA LYS A 240 0.80 7.71 22.54
C LYS A 240 2.19 8.34 22.54
N ALA A 241 3.12 7.80 23.33
CA ALA A 241 4.51 8.25 23.29
C ALA A 241 5.18 7.91 21.96
N PHE A 242 4.96 6.70 21.42
CA PHE A 242 5.40 6.31 20.07
C PHE A 242 4.83 7.23 18.99
N MET A 243 3.51 7.47 19.00
CA MET A 243 2.83 8.32 18.03
C MET A 243 3.37 9.75 18.05
N ALA A 244 3.62 10.32 19.23
CA ALA A 244 4.15 11.67 19.39
C ALA A 244 5.59 11.80 18.80
N ASP A 245 6.44 10.81 19.03
CA ASP A 245 7.79 10.78 18.46
C ASP A 245 7.76 10.53 16.94
N LEU A 246 6.84 9.69 16.46
CA LEU A 246 6.63 9.45 15.04
C LEU A 246 6.20 10.72 14.31
N ASP A 247 5.22 11.44 14.85
CA ASP A 247 4.77 12.73 14.33
C ASP A 247 5.93 13.73 14.21
N GLU A 248 6.77 13.83 15.25
CA GLU A 248 7.91 14.74 15.25
C GLU A 248 8.90 14.39 14.13
N GLU A 249 9.25 13.12 13.95
CA GLU A 249 10.15 12.67 12.89
C GLU A 249 9.55 12.89 11.49
N LEU A 250 8.27 12.58 11.31
CA LEU A 250 7.56 12.78 10.05
C LEU A 250 7.45 14.26 9.69
N TRP A 251 7.13 15.13 10.65
CA TRP A 251 7.07 16.58 10.40
C TRP A 251 8.44 17.16 10.04
N LYS A 252 9.53 16.72 10.66
CA LYS A 252 10.91 17.11 10.24
C LYS A 252 11.16 16.79 8.77
N LEU A 253 10.66 15.66 8.31
CA LEU A 253 10.77 15.18 6.92
C LEU A 253 9.71 15.78 5.97
N GLY A 254 8.87 16.70 6.45
CA GLY A 254 7.86 17.37 5.64
C GLY A 254 6.61 16.54 5.34
N VAL A 255 6.46 15.39 5.99
CA VAL A 255 5.26 14.57 5.88
C VAL A 255 4.13 15.22 6.67
N ASN A 256 2.99 15.42 6.04
CA ASN A 256 1.80 16.05 6.64
C ASN A 256 1.00 15.06 7.52
N ALA A 257 1.66 14.33 8.44
CA ALA A 257 0.98 13.46 9.40
C ALA A 257 -0.01 14.29 10.23
N LYS A 258 -1.27 13.86 10.30
CA LYS A 258 -2.33 14.68 10.89
C LYS A 258 -3.24 13.92 11.84
N THR A 259 -3.66 12.72 11.50
CA THR A 259 -4.63 11.96 12.26
C THR A 259 -4.01 10.65 12.73
N GLU A 260 -4.18 10.34 14.01
CA GLU A 260 -3.79 9.09 14.62
C GLU A 260 -4.92 8.59 15.50
N HIS A 261 -5.25 7.31 15.39
CA HIS A 261 -6.26 6.67 16.24
C HIS A 261 -6.03 5.16 16.36
N ASN A 262 -6.77 4.53 17.26
CA ASN A 262 -6.85 3.08 17.36
C ASN A 262 -7.74 2.52 16.27
N GLU A 263 -7.36 1.38 15.71
CA GLU A 263 -8.18 0.58 14.80
C GLU A 263 -8.95 -0.53 15.54
N VAL A 264 -9.78 -1.29 14.83
CA VAL A 264 -10.71 -2.26 15.42
C VAL A 264 -9.98 -3.42 16.08
N ALA A 265 -8.94 -3.97 15.46
CA ALA A 265 -8.18 -5.06 16.07
C ALA A 265 -7.33 -4.57 17.26
N PRO A 266 -7.20 -5.38 18.31
CA PRO A 266 -6.28 -5.06 19.41
C PRO A 266 -4.86 -4.79 18.89
N CYS A 267 -4.18 -3.79 19.43
CA CYS A 267 -2.86 -3.32 19.01
C CYS A 267 -2.76 -2.79 17.57
N GLN A 268 -3.88 -2.60 16.88
CA GLN A 268 -3.92 -1.97 15.56
C GLN A 268 -4.18 -0.47 15.67
N HIS A 269 -3.50 0.30 14.83
CA HIS A 269 -3.57 1.75 14.81
C HIS A 269 -3.52 2.25 13.36
N GLU A 270 -3.91 3.52 13.16
CA GLU A 270 -3.83 4.18 11.86
C GLU A 270 -3.15 5.55 12.00
N MET A 271 -2.41 5.92 10.95
CA MET A 271 -1.95 7.29 10.72
C MET A 271 -2.41 7.75 9.35
N ALA A 272 -3.11 8.89 9.29
CA ALA A 272 -3.57 9.48 8.04
C ALA A 272 -2.91 10.85 7.81
N PRO A 273 -2.21 11.06 6.67
CA PRO A 273 -1.63 12.34 6.31
C PRO A 273 -2.66 13.22 5.59
N VAL A 274 -2.38 14.52 5.52
CA VAL A 274 -3.01 15.39 4.51
C VAL A 274 -2.46 15.00 3.14
N PHE A 275 -3.33 14.97 2.13
CA PHE A 275 -2.97 14.59 0.76
C PHE A 275 -1.88 15.51 0.15
N ALA A 276 -1.11 14.94 -0.76
CA ALA A 276 -0.12 15.64 -1.58
C ALA A 276 -0.23 15.18 -3.04
N THR A 277 0.61 15.72 -3.92
CA THR A 277 0.74 15.18 -5.29
C THR A 277 1.14 13.70 -5.22
N ALA A 278 0.65 12.88 -6.13
CA ALA A 278 0.83 11.42 -6.06
C ALA A 278 2.32 11.01 -5.94
N ASN A 279 3.24 11.73 -6.60
CA ASN A 279 4.67 11.50 -6.48
C ASN A 279 5.18 11.76 -5.05
N ILE A 280 4.89 12.93 -4.49
CA ILE A 280 5.31 13.30 -3.13
C ILE A 280 4.63 12.40 -2.09
N ALA A 281 3.32 12.13 -2.25
CA ALA A 281 2.58 11.26 -1.35
C ALA A 281 3.17 9.84 -1.30
N THR A 282 3.65 9.33 -2.44
CA THR A 282 4.30 8.02 -2.52
C THR A 282 5.66 8.02 -1.80
N ASP A 283 6.50 9.02 -2.03
CA ASP A 283 7.77 9.16 -1.31
C ASP A 283 7.53 9.30 0.20
N HIS A 284 6.59 10.13 0.61
CA HIS A 284 6.21 10.32 2.01
C HIS A 284 5.69 9.03 2.66
N ASN A 285 4.92 8.23 1.94
CA ASN A 285 4.42 6.97 2.48
C ASN A 285 5.55 5.94 2.68
N GLN A 286 6.53 5.89 1.77
CA GLN A 286 7.72 5.05 1.96
C GLN A 286 8.52 5.48 3.19
N LEU A 287 8.73 6.79 3.38
CA LEU A 287 9.37 7.33 4.58
C LEU A 287 8.56 7.03 5.85
N THR A 288 7.25 7.16 5.80
CA THR A 288 6.35 6.84 6.91
C THR A 288 6.53 5.39 7.37
N MET A 289 6.50 4.43 6.43
CA MET A 289 6.69 3.01 6.76
C MET A 289 8.08 2.72 7.38
N GLU A 290 9.11 3.40 6.92
CA GLU A 290 10.45 3.28 7.49
C GLU A 290 10.53 3.88 8.89
N MET A 291 10.00 5.11 9.07
CA MET A 291 10.00 5.81 10.36
C MET A 291 9.18 5.08 11.41
N MET A 292 8.02 4.51 11.05
CA MET A 292 7.22 3.68 11.96
C MET A 292 8.05 2.55 12.57
N LYS A 293 8.84 1.84 11.77
CA LYS A 293 9.70 0.75 12.26
C LYS A 293 10.84 1.28 13.16
N LYS A 294 11.51 2.37 12.77
CA LYS A 294 12.60 2.97 13.53
C LYS A 294 12.15 3.53 14.87
N VAL A 295 11.03 4.25 14.87
CA VAL A 295 10.48 4.86 16.09
C VAL A 295 9.92 3.79 17.01
N ALA A 296 9.23 2.76 16.50
CA ALA A 296 8.76 1.64 17.32
C ALA A 296 9.92 0.97 18.07
N ASP A 297 11.06 0.75 17.39
CA ASP A 297 12.26 0.16 18.00
C ASP A 297 12.78 0.97 19.20
N ARG A 298 12.76 2.30 19.13
CA ARG A 298 13.15 3.21 20.22
C ARG A 298 12.24 3.07 21.45
N HIS A 299 10.96 2.74 21.24
CA HIS A 299 9.96 2.53 22.32
C HIS A 299 9.89 1.07 22.82
N GLY A 300 10.80 0.20 22.39
CA GLY A 300 10.76 -1.23 22.72
C GLY A 300 9.53 -1.93 22.13
N LEU A 301 9.02 -1.39 21.03
CA LEU A 301 7.92 -1.93 20.22
C LEU A 301 8.44 -2.43 18.87
N VAL A 302 7.60 -3.18 18.18
CA VAL A 302 7.78 -3.54 16.76
C VAL A 302 6.53 -3.13 16.00
N CYS A 303 6.72 -2.39 14.92
CA CYS A 303 5.66 -2.04 13.99
C CYS A 303 5.55 -3.12 12.90
N LEU A 304 4.40 -3.79 12.85
CA LEU A 304 4.08 -4.77 11.82
C LEU A 304 3.25 -4.10 10.73
N LEU A 305 3.77 -4.14 9.50
CA LEU A 305 3.12 -3.62 8.31
C LEU A 305 2.54 -4.72 7.41
N HIS A 306 2.64 -5.99 7.83
CA HIS A 306 1.99 -7.09 7.12
C HIS A 306 0.47 -6.91 7.12
N GLU A 307 -0.19 -7.25 6.02
CA GLU A 307 -1.64 -7.07 5.84
C GLU A 307 -2.49 -7.90 6.79
N LYS A 308 -1.99 -9.06 7.21
CA LYS A 308 -2.70 -9.98 8.10
C LYS A 308 -1.73 -10.64 9.10
N PRO A 309 -1.20 -9.88 10.07
CA PRO A 309 -0.23 -10.46 11.02
C PRO A 309 -0.85 -11.47 11.98
N PHE A 310 -2.17 -11.36 12.24
CA PHE A 310 -2.90 -12.22 13.17
C PHE A 310 -4.18 -12.75 12.54
N GLU A 311 -4.40 -14.05 12.63
CA GLU A 311 -5.62 -14.70 12.18
C GLU A 311 -6.81 -14.39 13.10
N GLY A 312 -8.00 -14.23 12.52
CA GLY A 312 -9.25 -14.06 13.28
C GLY A 312 -9.53 -12.63 13.80
N VAL A 313 -8.67 -11.66 13.51
CA VAL A 313 -8.89 -10.21 13.76
C VAL A 313 -8.72 -9.42 12.45
N ASN A 314 -9.08 -8.14 12.43
CA ASN A 314 -8.91 -7.30 11.26
C ASN A 314 -7.46 -7.29 10.76
N GLY A 315 -7.30 -7.21 9.46
CA GLY A 315 -6.01 -6.94 8.82
C GLY A 315 -5.79 -5.45 8.61
N SER A 316 -4.58 -5.08 8.16
CA SER A 316 -4.18 -3.71 7.91
C SER A 316 -4.15 -3.40 6.41
N GLY A 317 -4.80 -2.33 6.04
CA GLY A 317 -4.83 -1.76 4.70
C GLY A 317 -4.09 -0.44 4.60
N LYS A 318 -4.22 0.13 3.40
CA LYS A 318 -3.75 1.47 3.08
C LYS A 318 -4.77 2.10 2.13
N HIS A 319 -5.74 2.83 2.68
CA HIS A 319 -6.77 3.44 1.85
C HIS A 319 -6.16 4.55 1.00
N ASN A 320 -6.22 4.40 -0.32
CA ASN A 320 -5.63 5.33 -1.27
C ASN A 320 -6.68 6.36 -1.69
N ASN A 321 -6.72 7.50 -1.01
CA ASN A 321 -7.62 8.61 -1.32
C ASN A 321 -7.07 9.40 -2.52
N TRP A 322 -7.65 9.18 -3.70
CA TRP A 322 -7.18 9.71 -4.97
C TRP A 322 -8.13 10.77 -5.54
N SER A 323 -7.57 11.86 -6.06
CA SER A 323 -8.30 12.90 -6.76
C SER A 323 -7.44 13.55 -7.86
N ILE A 324 -8.04 14.46 -8.65
CA ILE A 324 -7.40 15.16 -9.76
C ILE A 324 -7.62 16.65 -9.59
N SER A 325 -6.54 17.45 -9.68
CA SER A 325 -6.62 18.90 -9.53
C SER A 325 -5.85 19.65 -10.61
N THR A 326 -6.34 20.83 -10.99
CA THR A 326 -5.62 21.74 -11.89
C THR A 326 -4.44 22.42 -11.19
N ASP A 327 -3.54 23.03 -11.98
CA ASP A 327 -2.45 23.87 -11.49
C ASP A 327 -2.91 25.12 -10.71
N ARG A 328 -4.21 25.42 -10.70
CA ARG A 328 -4.85 26.49 -9.93
C ARG A 328 -5.56 26.00 -8.67
N GLY A 329 -5.50 24.69 -8.40
CA GLY A 329 -6.11 24.07 -7.24
C GLY A 329 -7.59 23.74 -7.37
N GLU A 330 -8.18 23.82 -8.58
CA GLU A 330 -9.54 23.35 -8.83
C GLU A 330 -9.56 21.81 -8.82
N ASN A 331 -10.38 21.22 -7.96
CA ASN A 331 -10.60 19.76 -7.92
C ASN A 331 -11.62 19.39 -9.01
N LEU A 332 -11.21 18.50 -9.92
CA LEU A 332 -12.05 18.08 -11.06
C LEU A 332 -13.10 17.03 -10.70
N LEU A 333 -13.00 16.47 -9.49
CA LEU A 333 -13.96 15.53 -8.91
C LEU A 333 -14.86 16.19 -7.85
N ASP A 334 -14.89 17.51 -7.78
CA ASP A 334 -15.82 18.25 -6.93
C ASP A 334 -17.16 18.42 -7.67
N PRO A 335 -18.24 17.77 -7.17
CA PRO A 335 -19.56 17.87 -7.79
C PRO A 335 -20.19 19.27 -7.71
N GLY A 336 -19.71 20.09 -6.76
CA GLY A 336 -20.35 21.36 -6.42
C GLY A 336 -21.70 21.17 -5.75
N SER A 337 -22.50 22.24 -5.70
CA SER A 337 -23.83 22.22 -5.07
C SER A 337 -24.92 21.59 -5.96
N THR A 338 -24.69 21.50 -7.27
CA THR A 338 -25.65 20.97 -8.27
C THR A 338 -24.93 19.98 -9.19
N PRO A 339 -24.70 18.72 -8.75
CA PRO A 339 -23.94 17.73 -9.53
C PRO A 339 -24.50 17.50 -10.94
N MET A 340 -25.83 17.51 -11.10
CA MET A 340 -26.50 17.30 -12.39
C MET A 340 -26.19 18.39 -13.43
N GLU A 341 -25.90 19.61 -12.99
CA GLU A 341 -25.60 20.76 -13.86
C GLU A 341 -24.09 20.91 -14.11
N ASN A 342 -23.24 20.20 -13.36
CA ASN A 342 -21.80 20.29 -13.51
C ASN A 342 -21.29 19.30 -14.56
N ALA A 343 -21.43 19.68 -15.82
CA ALA A 343 -21.08 18.83 -16.96
C ALA A 343 -19.59 18.43 -16.98
N GLN A 344 -18.67 19.31 -16.50
CA GLN A 344 -17.26 18.99 -16.37
C GLN A 344 -17.05 17.88 -15.35
N PHE A 345 -17.60 18.03 -14.15
CA PHE A 345 -17.53 16.98 -13.11
C PHE A 345 -18.10 15.64 -13.63
N LEU A 346 -19.27 15.68 -14.28
CA LEU A 346 -19.91 14.48 -14.83
C LEU A 346 -19.05 13.79 -15.88
N LEU A 347 -18.32 14.54 -16.71
CA LEU A 347 -17.39 13.97 -17.68
C LEU A 347 -16.22 13.25 -17.00
N PHE A 348 -15.57 13.90 -16.01
CA PHE A 348 -14.48 13.27 -15.26
C PHE A 348 -14.96 12.07 -14.43
N LEU A 349 -16.13 12.16 -13.79
CA LEU A 349 -16.75 11.04 -13.10
C LEU A 349 -17.01 9.87 -14.07
N THR A 350 -17.55 10.15 -15.25
CA THR A 350 -17.81 9.12 -16.28
C THR A 350 -16.52 8.45 -16.74
N ALA A 351 -15.43 9.22 -16.93
CA ALA A 351 -14.13 8.66 -17.28
C ALA A 351 -13.60 7.71 -16.19
N VAL A 352 -13.75 8.06 -14.91
CA VAL A 352 -13.35 7.19 -13.80
C VAL A 352 -14.21 5.93 -13.75
N ILE A 353 -15.52 6.04 -13.90
CA ILE A 353 -16.44 4.88 -13.91
C ILE A 353 -16.08 3.91 -15.04
N LYS A 354 -15.87 4.42 -16.24
CA LYS A 354 -15.47 3.63 -17.41
C LYS A 354 -14.10 2.97 -17.19
N ALA A 355 -13.10 3.74 -16.72
CA ALA A 355 -11.76 3.25 -16.43
C ALA A 355 -11.76 2.09 -15.42
N VAL A 356 -12.52 2.22 -14.33
CA VAL A 356 -12.62 1.17 -13.32
C VAL A 356 -13.33 -0.07 -13.85
N ASP A 357 -14.33 0.09 -14.71
CA ASP A 357 -15.04 -1.06 -15.31
C ASP A 357 -14.19 -1.79 -16.37
N GLU A 358 -13.53 -1.07 -17.25
CA GLU A 358 -12.73 -1.67 -18.34
C GLU A 358 -11.41 -2.28 -17.84
N TYR A 359 -10.80 -1.68 -16.81
CA TYR A 359 -9.49 -2.06 -16.28
C TYR A 359 -9.55 -2.58 -14.83
N GLN A 360 -10.67 -3.23 -14.43
CA GLN A 360 -10.82 -3.84 -13.11
C GLN A 360 -9.73 -4.88 -12.80
N ASP A 361 -9.24 -5.59 -13.81
CA ASP A 361 -8.09 -6.50 -13.72
C ASP A 361 -6.81 -5.78 -13.31
N LEU A 362 -6.49 -4.64 -13.93
CA LEU A 362 -5.32 -3.82 -13.57
C LEU A 362 -5.43 -3.27 -12.15
N LEU A 363 -6.62 -2.83 -11.73
CA LEU A 363 -6.81 -2.36 -10.35
C LEU A 363 -6.64 -3.52 -9.36
N ARG A 364 -7.18 -4.70 -9.65
CA ARG A 364 -7.01 -5.88 -8.78
C ARG A 364 -5.55 -6.33 -8.71
N LEU A 365 -4.85 -6.44 -9.83
CA LEU A 365 -3.44 -6.83 -9.82
C LEU A 365 -2.54 -5.80 -9.15
N SER A 366 -2.92 -4.51 -9.16
CA SER A 366 -2.16 -3.44 -8.50
C SER A 366 -2.06 -3.58 -6.99
N VAL A 367 -2.91 -4.42 -6.41
CA VAL A 367 -3.00 -4.69 -4.96
C VAL A 367 -2.75 -6.16 -4.64
N ALA A 368 -2.24 -6.93 -5.60
CA ALA A 368 -1.99 -8.36 -5.46
C ALA A 368 -0.65 -8.61 -4.74
N SER A 369 -0.69 -9.31 -3.63
CA SER A 369 0.47 -9.84 -2.89
C SER A 369 0.05 -11.00 -1.99
N ALA A 370 1.01 -11.82 -1.58
CA ALA A 370 0.79 -12.93 -0.66
C ALA A 370 0.11 -12.45 0.64
N GLY A 371 0.58 -11.35 1.24
CA GLY A 371 0.00 -10.78 2.45
C GLY A 371 -1.43 -10.29 2.25
N ASN A 372 -1.72 -9.62 1.14
CA ASN A 372 -3.04 -9.06 0.87
C ASN A 372 -4.08 -10.11 0.49
N ASP A 373 -3.67 -11.27 -0.05
CA ASP A 373 -4.58 -12.40 -0.30
C ASP A 373 -5.17 -12.94 1.02
N HIS A 374 -4.44 -12.85 2.14
CA HIS A 374 -4.95 -13.19 3.48
C HIS A 374 -5.92 -12.15 4.04
N ARG A 375 -5.85 -10.89 3.58
CA ARG A 375 -6.67 -9.78 4.06
C ARG A 375 -7.96 -9.60 3.27
N LEU A 376 -7.91 -9.61 1.94
CA LEU A 376 -9.06 -9.33 1.08
C LEU A 376 -10.20 -10.33 1.29
N GLY A 377 -11.41 -9.80 1.47
CA GLY A 377 -12.62 -10.59 1.73
C GLY A 377 -12.75 -11.16 3.14
N ALA A 378 -11.85 -10.77 4.07
CA ALA A 378 -11.88 -11.21 5.46
C ALA A 378 -11.92 -10.02 6.42
N ASN A 379 -12.70 -10.12 7.51
CA ASN A 379 -12.69 -9.16 8.63
C ASN A 379 -12.64 -7.68 8.18
N GLU A 380 -13.70 -7.17 7.62
CA GLU A 380 -13.89 -5.77 7.16
C GLU A 380 -13.02 -5.32 5.96
N ALA A 381 -12.22 -6.18 5.38
CA ALA A 381 -11.53 -5.87 4.14
C ALA A 381 -12.45 -6.08 2.92
N PRO A 382 -12.36 -5.23 1.86
CA PRO A 382 -13.19 -5.39 0.68
C PRO A 382 -12.91 -6.74 -0.02
N PRO A 383 -13.91 -7.33 -0.72
CA PRO A 383 -13.70 -8.55 -1.48
C PRO A 383 -12.75 -8.31 -2.67
N ALA A 384 -12.24 -9.40 -3.26
CA ALA A 384 -11.37 -9.36 -4.44
C ALA A 384 -12.07 -8.89 -5.73
N ILE A 385 -13.35 -8.56 -5.67
CA ILE A 385 -14.16 -8.03 -6.76
C ILE A 385 -14.07 -6.51 -6.75
N VAL A 386 -13.57 -5.92 -7.84
CA VAL A 386 -13.57 -4.46 -7.98
C VAL A 386 -14.99 -4.00 -8.31
N SER A 387 -15.54 -3.12 -7.48
CA SER A 387 -16.82 -2.44 -7.70
C SER A 387 -16.73 -1.01 -7.16
N MET A 388 -17.63 -0.14 -7.61
CA MET A 388 -17.61 1.27 -7.26
C MET A 388 -18.87 1.68 -6.51
N TYR A 389 -18.68 2.38 -5.39
CA TYR A 389 -19.72 3.05 -4.64
C TYR A 389 -19.72 4.55 -4.96
N VAL A 390 -20.86 5.11 -5.30
CA VAL A 390 -20.99 6.54 -5.62
C VAL A 390 -21.95 7.29 -4.68
N GLY A 391 -22.60 6.61 -3.76
CA GLY A 391 -23.61 7.17 -2.88
C GLY A 391 -24.96 7.32 -3.57
N ASP A 392 -26.02 7.57 -2.78
CA ASP A 392 -27.39 7.58 -3.27
C ASP A 392 -27.68 8.75 -4.20
N GLU A 393 -27.13 9.93 -3.91
CA GLU A 393 -27.36 11.15 -4.71
C GLU A 393 -26.78 11.00 -6.11
N LEU A 394 -25.50 10.64 -6.23
CA LEU A 394 -24.87 10.46 -7.55
C LEU A 394 -25.45 9.24 -8.29
N ALA A 395 -25.85 8.19 -7.58
CA ALA A 395 -26.55 7.07 -8.20
C ALA A 395 -27.88 7.52 -8.83
N ALA A 396 -28.64 8.37 -8.15
CA ALA A 396 -29.89 8.95 -8.68
C ALA A 396 -29.62 9.90 -9.86
N VAL A 397 -28.58 10.71 -9.81
CA VAL A 397 -28.13 11.55 -10.94
C VAL A 397 -27.77 10.69 -12.16
N ILE A 398 -26.96 9.65 -11.97
CA ILE A 398 -26.54 8.73 -13.03
C ILE A 398 -27.75 8.03 -13.63
N GLN A 399 -28.68 7.54 -12.81
CA GLN A 399 -29.90 6.89 -13.30
C GLN A 399 -30.76 7.85 -14.11
N SER A 400 -30.98 9.08 -13.62
CA SER A 400 -31.73 10.13 -14.33
C SER A 400 -31.10 10.46 -15.69
N LEU A 401 -29.78 10.59 -15.75
CA LEU A 401 -29.05 10.82 -17.01
C LEU A 401 -29.23 9.67 -18.01
N VAL A 402 -29.10 8.43 -17.54
CA VAL A 402 -29.25 7.24 -18.40
C VAL A 402 -30.68 7.08 -18.91
N GLU A 403 -31.70 7.27 -18.05
CA GLU A 403 -33.11 7.10 -18.38
C GLU A 403 -33.71 8.33 -19.08
N GLY A 404 -33.04 9.48 -19.02
CA GLY A 404 -33.58 10.74 -19.57
C GLY A 404 -34.75 11.31 -18.79
N THR A 405 -34.76 11.07 -17.48
CA THR A 405 -35.83 11.55 -16.56
C THR A 405 -35.34 12.80 -15.82
N ASP A 406 -36.30 13.59 -15.30
CA ASP A 406 -35.96 14.77 -14.50
C ASP A 406 -35.41 14.38 -13.12
N TYR A 407 -34.21 14.80 -12.80
CA TYR A 407 -33.60 14.67 -11.49
C TYR A 407 -34.24 15.66 -10.50
N LYS A 408 -34.71 15.18 -9.36
CA LYS A 408 -35.12 16.03 -8.25
C LYS A 408 -34.10 15.92 -7.14
N ALA A 409 -33.35 17.00 -6.89
CA ALA A 409 -32.39 17.06 -5.82
C ALA A 409 -33.08 16.75 -4.46
N ALA A 410 -32.57 15.79 -3.72
CA ALA A 410 -32.91 15.62 -2.33
C ALA A 410 -32.26 16.79 -1.59
N GLY A 411 -33.03 17.79 -1.17
CA GLY A 411 -32.50 18.96 -0.46
C GLY A 411 -31.63 18.56 0.73
N HIS A 412 -30.63 19.37 1.07
CA HIS A 412 -29.80 19.17 2.25
C HIS A 412 -30.66 19.02 3.50
N LYS A 413 -30.64 17.83 4.10
CA LYS A 413 -31.33 17.57 5.36
C LYS A 413 -30.41 18.00 6.48
N SER A 414 -30.93 18.79 7.42
CA SER A 414 -30.28 19.09 8.68
C SER A 414 -30.73 18.06 9.72
N MET A 415 -29.80 17.44 10.42
CA MET A 415 -30.09 16.59 11.56
C MET A 415 -30.22 17.44 12.82
N ASP A 416 -31.38 17.36 13.45
CA ASP A 416 -31.61 17.82 14.82
C ASP A 416 -31.51 16.61 15.76
N ILE A 417 -30.49 16.63 16.63
CA ILE A 417 -30.26 15.54 17.60
C ILE A 417 -31.18 15.65 18.81
N GLY A 418 -32.09 16.62 18.83
CA GLY A 418 -33.09 16.79 19.90
C GLY A 418 -32.55 17.43 21.18
N VAL A 419 -31.37 18.03 21.14
CA VAL A 419 -30.74 18.75 22.25
C VAL A 419 -30.49 20.20 21.85
N THR A 420 -31.17 21.15 22.46
CA THR A 420 -31.14 22.57 22.06
C THR A 420 -29.78 23.26 22.16
N SER A 421 -28.82 22.71 22.92
CA SER A 421 -27.45 23.21 23.03
C SER A 421 -26.50 22.64 21.98
N LEU A 422 -26.93 21.66 21.20
CA LEU A 422 -26.11 21.07 20.13
C LEU A 422 -26.41 21.78 18.81
N PRO A 423 -25.39 21.96 17.96
CA PRO A 423 -25.59 22.55 16.65
C PRO A 423 -26.40 21.61 15.74
N HIS A 424 -27.22 22.20 14.87
CA HIS A 424 -27.80 21.44 13.75
C HIS A 424 -26.67 21.01 12.82
N ILE A 425 -26.60 19.71 12.54
CA ILE A 425 -25.55 19.11 11.71
C ILE A 425 -26.14 18.92 10.28
N PRO A 426 -25.53 19.53 9.25
CA PRO A 426 -25.92 19.22 7.88
C PRO A 426 -25.62 17.72 7.64
N GLN A 427 -26.63 17.01 7.13
CA GLN A 427 -26.44 15.62 6.72
C GLN A 427 -25.72 15.59 5.38
N ASP A 428 -24.58 14.88 5.30
CA ASP A 428 -23.93 14.60 4.04
C ASP A 428 -24.87 13.73 3.16
N ASN A 429 -24.88 14.02 1.87
CA ASN A 429 -25.71 13.31 0.90
C ASN A 429 -25.19 11.91 0.56
N SER A 430 -24.00 11.55 1.01
CA SER A 430 -23.40 10.22 0.84
C SER A 430 -22.83 9.73 2.17
N ASP A 431 -23.24 8.53 2.57
CA ASP A 431 -22.52 7.79 3.62
C ASP A 431 -21.33 7.04 3.00
N ARG A 432 -20.34 6.66 3.83
CA ARG A 432 -19.23 5.80 3.40
C ARG A 432 -19.69 4.35 3.38
N ASN A 433 -19.56 3.68 2.24
CA ASN A 433 -19.76 2.23 2.18
C ASN A 433 -18.47 1.51 2.54
N ARG A 434 -18.36 1.07 3.78
CA ARG A 434 -17.17 0.35 4.31
C ARG A 434 -16.83 -0.93 3.56
N THR A 435 -17.81 -1.50 2.81
CA THR A 435 -17.64 -2.76 2.09
C THR A 435 -17.22 -2.56 0.64
N SER A 436 -17.26 -1.32 0.13
CA SER A 436 -16.89 -1.03 -1.25
C SER A 436 -15.36 -0.94 -1.40
N PRO A 437 -14.77 -1.60 -2.40
CA PRO A 437 -13.34 -1.49 -2.69
C PRO A 437 -12.94 -0.14 -3.29
N PHE A 438 -13.86 0.57 -3.95
CA PHE A 438 -13.62 1.86 -4.59
C PHE A 438 -14.82 2.78 -4.38
N ALA A 439 -14.70 3.73 -3.45
CA ALA A 439 -15.81 4.55 -3.00
C ALA A 439 -15.57 6.04 -3.30
N PHE A 440 -16.60 6.71 -3.85
CA PHE A 440 -16.63 8.16 -3.96
C PHE A 440 -16.96 8.78 -2.59
N THR A 441 -16.12 9.67 -2.10
CA THR A 441 -16.25 10.30 -0.78
C THR A 441 -16.30 11.84 -0.86
N GLY A 442 -17.20 12.34 -1.69
CA GLY A 442 -17.51 13.77 -1.82
C GLY A 442 -16.73 14.50 -2.91
N ASN A 443 -15.42 14.40 -2.98
CA ASN A 443 -14.58 15.05 -4.00
C ASN A 443 -13.33 14.24 -4.37
N LYS A 444 -13.32 12.96 -4.03
CA LYS A 444 -12.23 12.03 -4.27
C LYS A 444 -12.76 10.60 -4.26
N PHE A 445 -11.96 9.68 -4.75
CA PHE A 445 -12.18 8.25 -4.63
C PHE A 445 -11.25 7.64 -3.60
N GLU A 446 -11.79 6.81 -2.73
CA GLU A 446 -11.07 6.01 -1.76
C GLU A 446 -10.94 4.59 -2.28
N PHE A 447 -9.74 4.20 -2.69
CA PHE A 447 -9.44 2.82 -3.07
C PHE A 447 -8.93 2.06 -1.86
N ARG A 448 -9.74 1.13 -1.35
CA ARG A 448 -9.59 0.46 -0.05
C ARG A 448 -8.85 -0.87 -0.11
N MET A 449 -8.53 -1.36 -1.29
CA MET A 449 -7.89 -2.66 -1.48
C MET A 449 -6.38 -2.70 -1.21
N PRO A 450 -5.57 -1.63 -1.37
CA PRO A 450 -4.14 -1.71 -1.12
C PRO A 450 -3.83 -2.20 0.30
N GLY A 451 -2.86 -3.10 0.41
CA GLY A 451 -2.37 -3.60 1.69
C GLY A 451 -1.42 -2.61 2.38
N SER A 452 -1.28 -2.74 3.70
CA SER A 452 -0.49 -1.80 4.51
C SER A 452 1.02 -1.81 4.19
N SER A 453 1.58 -2.92 3.70
CA SER A 453 2.99 -3.00 3.30
C SER A 453 3.27 -2.47 1.89
N PHE A 454 2.22 -2.18 1.09
CA PHE A 454 2.36 -1.80 -0.31
C PHE A 454 3.06 -0.46 -0.53
N ASN A 455 3.76 -0.38 -1.66
CA ASN A 455 4.06 0.89 -2.29
C ASN A 455 2.87 1.32 -3.15
N ILE A 456 2.29 2.48 -2.89
CA ILE A 456 1.10 2.97 -3.59
C ILE A 456 1.35 3.40 -5.04
N ALA A 457 2.61 3.42 -5.50
CA ALA A 457 2.92 3.81 -6.88
C ALA A 457 2.18 2.92 -7.89
N CYS A 458 2.22 1.59 -7.73
CA CYS A 458 1.59 0.67 -8.68
C CYS A 458 0.09 0.96 -8.84
N THR A 459 -0.63 1.07 -7.73
CA THR A 459 -2.07 1.40 -7.73
C THR A 459 -2.35 2.71 -8.46
N ASN A 460 -1.56 3.76 -8.18
CA ASN A 460 -1.75 5.06 -8.83
C ASN A 460 -1.33 5.04 -10.31
N VAL A 461 -0.33 4.25 -10.70
CA VAL A 461 0.03 4.04 -12.11
C VAL A 461 -1.14 3.46 -12.89
N MET A 462 -1.76 2.38 -12.38
CA MET A 462 -2.88 1.73 -13.04
C MET A 462 -4.07 2.68 -13.18
N LEU A 463 -4.46 3.33 -12.08
CA LEU A 463 -5.60 4.25 -12.04
C LEU A 463 -5.38 5.47 -12.96
N ASN A 464 -4.23 6.13 -12.85
CA ASN A 464 -3.91 7.30 -13.67
C ASN A 464 -3.92 6.96 -15.16
N THR A 465 -3.33 5.81 -15.54
CA THR A 465 -3.21 5.41 -16.95
C THR A 465 -4.57 5.02 -17.53
N ALA A 466 -5.37 4.26 -16.78
CA ALA A 466 -6.72 3.90 -17.20
C ALA A 466 -7.61 5.15 -17.40
N VAL A 467 -7.60 6.09 -16.45
CA VAL A 467 -8.36 7.34 -16.57
C VAL A 467 -7.82 8.21 -17.71
N ALA A 468 -6.51 8.26 -17.94
CA ALA A 468 -5.92 8.99 -19.07
C ALA A 468 -6.42 8.44 -20.42
N ASP A 469 -6.57 7.12 -20.55
CA ASP A 469 -7.06 6.47 -21.75
C ASP A 469 -8.51 6.86 -22.07
N GLU A 470 -9.35 6.87 -21.03
CA GLU A 470 -10.75 7.27 -21.22
C GLU A 470 -10.89 8.76 -21.54
N LEU A 471 -10.12 9.62 -20.89
CA LEU A 471 -10.08 11.05 -21.22
C LEU A 471 -9.57 11.29 -22.62
N MET A 472 -8.60 10.51 -23.11
CA MET A 472 -8.13 10.58 -24.49
C MET A 472 -9.24 10.23 -25.49
N GLN A 473 -9.94 9.09 -25.27
CA GLN A 473 -11.06 8.67 -26.11
C GLN A 473 -12.17 9.74 -26.14
N PHE A 474 -12.49 10.32 -24.98
CA PHE A 474 -13.48 11.39 -24.88
C PHE A 474 -13.05 12.65 -25.61
N ALA A 475 -11.78 13.07 -25.46
CA ALA A 475 -11.24 14.21 -26.19
C ALA A 475 -11.28 13.97 -27.69
N ASP A 476 -10.86 12.80 -28.18
CA ASP A 476 -10.83 12.43 -29.61
C ASP A 476 -12.23 12.46 -30.26
N GLU A 477 -13.29 12.15 -29.51
CA GLU A 477 -14.67 12.23 -29.97
C GLU A 477 -15.18 13.67 -29.93
N LEU A 478 -14.98 14.39 -28.83
CA LEU A 478 -15.53 15.72 -28.60
C LEU A 478 -14.83 16.80 -29.44
N GLU A 479 -13.53 16.66 -29.74
CA GLU A 479 -12.79 17.57 -30.62
C GLU A 479 -13.33 17.58 -32.07
N LYS A 480 -14.03 16.49 -32.49
CA LYS A 480 -14.61 16.34 -33.84
C LYS A 480 -16.08 16.77 -33.92
N ALA A 481 -16.67 17.15 -32.80
CA ALA A 481 -18.11 17.45 -32.75
C ALA A 481 -18.38 18.90 -33.22
N ASP A 482 -19.38 19.08 -34.10
CA ASP A 482 -19.86 20.38 -34.51
C ASP A 482 -20.59 21.11 -33.37
N ASP A 483 -21.27 20.38 -32.51
CA ASP A 483 -21.99 20.88 -31.33
C ASP A 483 -21.43 20.15 -30.08
N PHE A 484 -20.58 20.86 -29.34
CA PHE A 484 -19.91 20.32 -28.16
C PHE A 484 -20.89 19.91 -27.06
N GLU A 485 -21.88 20.72 -26.74
CA GLU A 485 -22.82 20.47 -25.64
C GLU A 485 -23.69 19.24 -25.92
N ALA A 486 -24.21 19.11 -27.12
CA ALA A 486 -25.00 17.98 -27.55
C ALA A 486 -24.14 16.69 -27.58
N ALA A 487 -22.91 16.75 -28.08
CA ALA A 487 -22.00 15.64 -28.13
C ALA A 487 -21.58 15.19 -26.72
N LEU A 488 -21.27 16.11 -25.81
CA LEU A 488 -20.93 15.87 -24.43
C LEU A 488 -22.04 15.17 -23.67
N SER A 489 -23.28 15.67 -23.78
CA SER A 489 -24.44 15.07 -23.14
C SER A 489 -24.70 13.64 -23.65
N LYS A 490 -24.57 13.42 -24.97
CA LYS A 490 -24.72 12.11 -25.59
C LYS A 490 -23.63 11.13 -25.14
N LEU A 491 -22.37 11.58 -25.08
CA LEU A 491 -21.23 10.78 -24.62
C LEU A 491 -21.41 10.35 -23.18
N ILE A 492 -21.66 11.26 -22.25
CA ILE A 492 -21.86 10.96 -20.83
C ILE A 492 -22.98 9.93 -20.67
N ARG A 493 -24.13 10.13 -21.31
CA ARG A 493 -25.27 9.22 -21.23
C ARG A 493 -24.92 7.81 -21.75
N ARG A 494 -24.24 7.73 -22.89
CA ARG A 494 -23.83 6.47 -23.52
C ARG A 494 -22.89 5.67 -22.60
N GLU A 495 -21.83 6.32 -22.12
CA GLU A 495 -20.79 5.68 -21.33
C GLU A 495 -21.32 5.26 -19.95
N LEU A 496 -22.11 6.12 -19.28
CA LEU A 496 -22.74 5.74 -18.02
C LEU A 496 -23.69 4.55 -18.19
N ALA A 497 -24.45 4.49 -19.28
CA ALA A 497 -25.32 3.35 -19.56
C ALA A 497 -24.55 2.05 -19.79
N ALA A 498 -23.41 2.12 -20.50
CA ALA A 498 -22.57 0.96 -20.82
C ALA A 498 -21.82 0.42 -19.58
N HIS A 499 -21.33 1.30 -18.71
CA HIS A 499 -20.43 0.94 -17.61
C HIS A 499 -21.07 0.93 -16.23
N ARG A 500 -22.42 1.15 -16.12
CA ARG A 500 -23.13 1.11 -14.83
C ARG A 500 -23.04 -0.23 -14.09
N ARG A 501 -22.61 -1.31 -14.74
CA ARG A 501 -22.47 -2.64 -14.13
C ARG A 501 -21.47 -2.66 -12.98
N ILE A 502 -20.47 -1.76 -12.98
CA ILE A 502 -19.46 -1.64 -11.94
C ILE A 502 -19.99 -0.97 -10.67
N LEU A 503 -21.10 -0.21 -10.80
CA LEU A 503 -21.70 0.53 -9.68
C LEU A 503 -22.44 -0.40 -8.73
N PHE A 504 -22.07 -0.40 -7.46
CA PHE A 504 -22.70 -1.20 -6.44
C PHE A 504 -22.74 -0.46 -5.10
N ASN A 505 -23.94 -0.06 -4.69
CA ASN A 505 -24.18 0.65 -3.43
C ASN A 505 -24.60 -0.29 -2.28
N GLY A 506 -24.64 -1.60 -2.51
CA GLY A 506 -25.05 -2.60 -1.54
C GLY A 506 -23.92 -3.08 -0.61
N ASN A 507 -24.22 -4.12 0.16
CA ASN A 507 -23.27 -4.75 1.06
C ASN A 507 -22.33 -5.72 0.31
N GLY A 508 -21.09 -5.33 0.09
CA GLY A 508 -20.05 -6.12 -0.58
C GLY A 508 -19.61 -7.38 0.22
N TYR A 509 -19.97 -7.49 1.50
CA TYR A 509 -19.68 -8.68 2.33
C TYR A 509 -20.79 -9.74 2.26
N SER A 510 -21.91 -9.45 1.57
CA SER A 510 -22.99 -10.44 1.47
C SER A 510 -22.58 -11.65 0.63
N GLU A 511 -23.10 -12.84 0.97
CA GLU A 511 -22.85 -14.07 0.22
C GLU A 511 -23.46 -14.04 -1.20
N GLU A 512 -24.42 -13.18 -1.44
CA GLU A 512 -25.06 -12.98 -2.74
C GLU A 512 -24.20 -12.15 -3.68
N TRP A 513 -23.33 -11.27 -3.15
CA TRP A 513 -22.55 -10.34 -3.95
C TRP A 513 -21.65 -11.04 -5.00
N PRO A 514 -20.88 -12.08 -4.69
CA PRO A 514 -20.08 -12.77 -5.69
C PRO A 514 -20.90 -13.32 -6.87
N ARG A 515 -22.09 -13.83 -6.59
CA ARG A 515 -23.02 -14.33 -7.65
C ARG A 515 -23.60 -13.20 -8.49
N GLU A 516 -23.90 -12.07 -7.85
CA GLU A 516 -24.38 -10.87 -8.55
C GLU A 516 -23.27 -10.27 -9.42
N ALA A 517 -22.06 -10.19 -8.92
CA ALA A 517 -20.89 -9.71 -9.66
C ALA A 517 -20.61 -10.58 -10.90
N GLU A 518 -20.69 -11.89 -10.77
CA GLU A 518 -20.57 -12.83 -11.90
C GLU A 518 -21.66 -12.59 -12.95
N ARG A 519 -22.92 -12.43 -12.53
CA ARG A 519 -24.02 -12.10 -13.46
C ARG A 519 -23.81 -10.77 -14.19
N ARG A 520 -23.14 -9.80 -13.56
CA ARG A 520 -22.77 -8.52 -14.19
C ARG A 520 -21.54 -8.63 -15.09
N GLY A 521 -20.84 -9.77 -15.09
CA GLY A 521 -19.58 -9.97 -15.81
C GLY A 521 -18.40 -9.25 -15.18
N LEU A 522 -18.42 -9.05 -13.85
CA LEU A 522 -17.30 -8.53 -13.09
C LEU A 522 -16.31 -9.65 -12.74
N LEU A 523 -15.02 -9.30 -12.69
CA LEU A 523 -13.97 -10.24 -12.35
C LEU A 523 -13.92 -10.51 -10.84
N ASN A 524 -13.64 -11.75 -10.47
CA ASN A 524 -13.38 -12.17 -9.10
C ASN A 524 -12.04 -12.92 -9.03
N LEU A 525 -10.95 -12.17 -9.09
CA LEU A 525 -9.58 -12.71 -9.06
C LEU A 525 -9.15 -12.85 -7.59
N ARG A 526 -9.37 -14.02 -7.02
CA ARG A 526 -9.26 -14.27 -5.57
C ARG A 526 -7.82 -14.30 -5.09
N SER A 527 -6.90 -14.79 -5.90
CA SER A 527 -5.49 -14.94 -5.55
C SER A 527 -4.59 -14.02 -6.37
N THR A 528 -3.42 -13.78 -5.84
CA THR A 528 -2.36 -13.02 -6.49
C THR A 528 -1.93 -13.64 -7.82
N PRO A 529 -1.66 -14.97 -7.93
CA PRO A 529 -1.32 -15.58 -9.21
C PRO A 529 -2.40 -15.41 -10.28
N GLU A 530 -3.69 -15.57 -9.90
CA GLU A 530 -4.81 -15.32 -10.81
C GLU A 530 -4.86 -13.88 -11.32
N ALA A 531 -4.51 -12.91 -10.49
CA ALA A 531 -4.53 -11.50 -10.87
C ALA A 531 -3.33 -11.13 -11.75
N LEU A 532 -2.12 -11.60 -11.41
CA LEU A 532 -0.89 -11.17 -12.05
C LEU A 532 -0.76 -11.59 -13.52
N ILE A 533 -1.40 -12.67 -13.95
CA ILE A 533 -1.38 -13.10 -15.36
C ILE A 533 -1.98 -12.05 -16.30
N HIS A 534 -2.87 -11.19 -15.80
CA HIS A 534 -3.50 -10.13 -16.57
C HIS A 534 -2.58 -8.94 -16.89
N TYR A 535 -1.37 -8.89 -16.33
CA TYR A 535 -0.39 -7.85 -16.73
C TYR A 535 -0.14 -7.84 -18.23
N THR A 536 -0.02 -9.01 -18.84
CA THR A 536 0.36 -9.19 -20.24
C THR A 536 -0.81 -9.38 -21.19
N ASP A 537 -2.04 -9.18 -20.73
CA ASP A 537 -3.20 -9.13 -21.63
C ASP A 537 -3.02 -8.03 -22.66
N GLU A 538 -3.34 -8.31 -23.93
CA GLU A 538 -3.07 -7.40 -25.04
C GLU A 538 -3.73 -6.01 -24.85
N LYS A 539 -4.92 -5.95 -24.24
CA LYS A 539 -5.57 -4.68 -23.92
C LYS A 539 -4.73 -3.81 -22.98
N ASN A 540 -4.11 -4.44 -21.97
CA ASN A 540 -3.29 -3.77 -20.95
C ASN A 540 -1.94 -3.35 -21.52
N VAL A 541 -1.31 -4.21 -22.31
CA VAL A 541 -0.08 -3.87 -23.04
C VAL A 541 -0.33 -2.68 -23.99
N ALA A 542 -1.44 -2.71 -24.74
CA ALA A 542 -1.80 -1.62 -25.64
C ALA A 542 -2.08 -0.31 -24.89
N LEU A 543 -2.76 -0.36 -23.74
CA LEU A 543 -2.99 0.78 -22.86
C LEU A 543 -1.68 1.47 -22.47
N PHE A 544 -0.76 0.72 -21.88
CA PHE A 544 0.51 1.27 -21.40
C PHE A 544 1.42 1.78 -22.51
N ALA A 545 1.46 1.08 -23.65
CA ALA A 545 2.22 1.48 -24.82
C ALA A 545 1.68 2.81 -25.42
N ARG A 546 0.35 2.97 -25.48
CA ARG A 546 -0.32 4.18 -25.98
C ARG A 546 0.04 5.41 -25.20
N HIS A 547 0.15 5.29 -23.88
CA HIS A 547 0.48 6.39 -22.98
C HIS A 547 1.98 6.46 -22.60
N GLY A 548 2.82 5.58 -23.14
CA GLY A 548 4.25 5.57 -22.87
C GLY A 548 4.62 5.29 -21.41
N VAL A 549 3.73 4.58 -20.67
CA VAL A 549 3.93 4.30 -19.24
C VAL A 549 4.83 3.10 -19.03
N TYR A 550 4.56 2.00 -19.75
CA TYR A 550 5.39 0.80 -19.80
C TYR A 550 5.60 0.32 -21.22
N THR A 551 6.77 -0.24 -21.50
CA THR A 551 6.99 -1.10 -22.65
C THR A 551 6.47 -2.51 -22.37
N ARG A 552 6.23 -3.31 -23.43
CA ARG A 552 5.84 -4.73 -23.27
C ARG A 552 6.86 -5.50 -22.41
N THR A 553 8.15 -5.24 -22.61
CA THR A 553 9.22 -5.90 -21.85
C THR A 553 9.18 -5.49 -20.36
N GLU A 554 8.94 -4.22 -20.06
CA GLU A 554 8.78 -3.75 -18.69
C GLU A 554 7.55 -4.35 -17.99
N ILE A 555 6.45 -4.59 -18.73
CA ILE A 555 5.25 -5.25 -18.18
C ILE A 555 5.53 -6.71 -17.85
N GLN A 556 6.13 -7.45 -18.81
CA GLN A 556 6.49 -8.86 -18.62
C GLN A 556 7.41 -9.03 -17.42
N SER A 557 8.43 -8.17 -17.32
CA SER A 557 9.34 -8.17 -16.18
C SER A 557 8.63 -7.99 -14.84
N ARG A 558 7.63 -7.11 -14.76
CA ARG A 558 6.86 -6.90 -13.53
C ARG A 558 6.00 -8.09 -13.16
N GLN A 559 5.38 -8.72 -14.14
CA GLN A 559 4.65 -9.98 -13.91
C GLN A 559 5.59 -11.03 -13.31
N ASP A 560 6.74 -11.24 -13.95
CA ASP A 560 7.71 -12.26 -13.51
C ASP A 560 8.25 -11.99 -12.11
N ILE A 561 8.63 -10.73 -11.81
CA ILE A 561 9.12 -10.32 -10.48
C ILE A 561 8.05 -10.55 -9.41
N ASN A 562 6.81 -10.12 -9.65
CA ASN A 562 5.75 -10.25 -8.66
C ASN A 562 5.31 -11.72 -8.45
N MET A 563 5.30 -12.53 -9.52
CA MET A 563 5.06 -13.98 -9.42
C MET A 563 6.16 -14.67 -8.61
N GLU A 564 7.42 -14.32 -8.87
CA GLU A 564 8.56 -14.87 -8.15
C GLU A 564 8.55 -14.45 -6.67
N GLU A 565 8.22 -13.19 -6.38
CA GLU A 565 8.08 -12.68 -5.02
C GLU A 565 6.98 -13.43 -4.26
N TYR A 566 5.81 -13.61 -4.89
CA TYR A 566 4.72 -14.39 -4.31
C TYR A 566 5.14 -15.81 -3.95
N ALA A 567 5.70 -16.55 -4.92
CA ALA A 567 6.12 -17.93 -4.71
C ALA A 567 7.19 -18.03 -3.61
N LYS A 568 8.18 -17.14 -3.60
CA LYS A 568 9.23 -17.11 -2.55
C LYS A 568 8.68 -16.82 -1.16
N ILE A 569 7.72 -15.90 -1.03
CA ILE A 569 7.11 -15.58 0.27
C ILE A 569 6.41 -16.79 0.84
N ILE A 570 5.53 -17.45 0.07
CA ILE A 570 4.80 -18.64 0.54
C ILE A 570 5.76 -19.78 0.85
N HIS A 571 6.77 -20.00 0.02
CA HIS A 571 7.82 -20.99 0.27
C HIS A 571 8.57 -20.74 1.59
N ILE A 572 8.96 -19.47 1.86
CA ILE A 572 9.61 -19.09 3.13
C ILE A 572 8.68 -19.33 4.33
N GLU A 573 7.40 -18.99 4.20
CA GLU A 573 6.39 -19.26 5.23
C GLU A 573 6.28 -20.77 5.52
N ALA A 574 6.19 -21.58 4.48
CA ALA A 574 6.12 -23.05 4.61
C ALA A 574 7.35 -23.63 5.32
N LEU A 575 8.55 -23.22 4.91
CA LEU A 575 9.80 -23.65 5.54
C LEU A 575 9.89 -23.20 7.00
N THR A 576 9.46 -21.96 7.28
CA THR A 576 9.44 -21.42 8.65
C THR A 576 8.46 -22.22 9.54
N LEU A 577 7.26 -22.50 9.04
CA LEU A 577 6.29 -23.33 9.76
C LEU A 577 6.83 -24.72 10.04
N ILE A 578 7.42 -25.40 9.05
CA ILE A 578 8.05 -26.72 9.22
C ILE A 578 9.11 -26.69 10.32
N ASP A 579 9.98 -25.67 10.30
CA ASP A 579 11.05 -25.51 11.31
C ASP A 579 10.48 -25.33 12.73
N MET A 580 9.47 -24.44 12.86
CA MET A 580 8.81 -24.18 14.14
C MET A 580 8.08 -25.42 14.68
N LEU A 581 7.34 -26.12 13.83
CA LEU A 581 6.62 -27.36 14.23
C LEU A 581 7.60 -28.41 14.70
N GLY A 582 8.68 -28.66 13.96
CA GLY A 582 9.65 -29.71 14.28
C GLY A 582 10.54 -29.39 15.49
N LYS A 583 10.97 -28.13 15.65
CA LYS A 583 11.94 -27.74 16.69
C LYS A 583 11.32 -27.20 17.97
N LEU A 584 10.11 -26.63 17.88
CA LEU A 584 9.47 -25.94 19.00
C LEU A 584 8.21 -26.67 19.47
N ILE A 585 7.24 -26.92 18.60
CA ILE A 585 5.91 -27.37 19.00
C ILE A 585 5.88 -28.85 19.35
N VAL A 586 6.39 -29.73 18.48
CA VAL A 586 6.42 -31.17 18.75
C VAL A 586 7.21 -31.51 20.02
N PRO A 587 8.42 -30.95 20.28
CA PRO A 587 9.13 -31.15 21.54
C PRO A 587 8.37 -30.63 22.76
N ALA A 588 7.68 -29.50 22.67
CA ALA A 588 6.89 -28.95 23.78
C ALA A 588 5.71 -29.84 24.14
N CYS A 589 4.97 -30.34 23.14
CA CYS A 589 3.86 -31.28 23.32
C CYS A 589 4.33 -32.59 23.93
N ALA A 590 5.46 -33.15 23.47
CA ALA A 590 6.06 -34.35 24.00
C ALA A 590 6.50 -34.18 25.46
N ALA A 591 7.11 -33.03 25.80
CA ALA A 591 7.53 -32.74 27.18
C ALA A 591 6.35 -32.64 28.14
N TYR A 592 5.27 -31.97 27.75
CA TYR A 592 4.05 -31.85 28.55
C TYR A 592 3.33 -33.19 28.69
N SER A 593 3.18 -33.95 27.60
CA SER A 593 2.60 -35.29 27.62
C SER A 593 3.36 -36.22 28.56
N ARG A 594 4.72 -36.20 28.53
CA ARG A 594 5.57 -36.94 29.46
C ARG A 594 5.31 -36.54 30.92
N LYS A 595 5.21 -35.21 31.20
CA LYS A 595 4.94 -34.73 32.57
C LYS A 595 3.62 -35.25 33.13
N LEU A 596 2.58 -35.24 32.30
CA LEU A 596 1.28 -35.81 32.70
C LEU A 596 1.36 -37.34 32.93
N ALA A 597 2.05 -38.05 32.03
CA ALA A 597 2.23 -39.50 32.15
C ALA A 597 3.00 -39.89 33.42
N GLU A 598 4.05 -39.14 33.79
CA GLU A 598 4.76 -39.29 35.06
C GLU A 598 3.81 -39.12 36.27
N GLY A 599 2.89 -38.11 36.20
CA GLY A 599 1.86 -37.90 37.22
C GLY A 599 0.88 -39.05 37.33
N VAL A 600 0.42 -39.61 36.20
CA VAL A 600 -0.45 -40.80 36.15
C VAL A 600 0.25 -41.99 36.79
N ALA A 601 1.50 -42.26 36.43
CA ALA A 601 2.27 -43.36 36.98
C ALA A 601 2.49 -43.23 38.51
N ALA A 602 2.79 -42.00 38.98
CA ALA A 602 2.96 -41.76 40.42
C ALA A 602 1.66 -41.97 41.20
N LYS A 603 0.49 -41.55 40.69
CA LYS A 603 -0.82 -41.78 41.30
C LYS A 603 -1.17 -43.24 41.35
N ALA A 604 -0.94 -43.97 40.26
CA ALA A 604 -1.15 -45.43 40.21
C ALA A 604 -0.29 -46.17 41.24
N GLY A 605 0.94 -45.70 41.46
CA GLY A 605 1.86 -46.27 42.46
C GLY A 605 1.38 -46.22 43.95
N ILE A 606 0.43 -45.28 44.22
CA ILE A 606 -0.21 -45.12 45.53
C ILE A 606 -1.68 -45.57 45.56
N GLY A 607 -2.15 -46.25 44.49
CA GLY A 607 -3.52 -46.75 44.34
C GLY A 607 -4.59 -45.71 44.03
N VAL A 608 -4.21 -44.56 43.46
CA VAL A 608 -5.13 -43.51 43.04
C VAL A 608 -5.32 -43.55 41.51
N ASP A 609 -6.54 -43.71 41.06
CA ASP A 609 -6.90 -43.66 39.63
C ASP A 609 -6.83 -42.23 39.08
N ALA A 610 -6.30 -42.09 37.90
CA ALA A 610 -6.16 -40.79 37.22
C ALA A 610 -6.77 -40.83 35.80
N PRO A 611 -8.10 -41.06 35.64
CA PRO A 611 -8.72 -41.27 34.34
C PRO A 611 -8.68 -40.00 33.47
N ALA A 612 -8.83 -38.82 34.05
CA ALA A 612 -8.80 -37.55 33.33
C ALA A 612 -7.42 -37.25 32.74
N GLU A 613 -6.37 -37.38 33.55
CA GLU A 613 -4.98 -37.16 33.09
C GLU A 613 -4.57 -38.23 32.07
N THR A 614 -5.01 -39.51 32.26
CA THR A 614 -4.76 -40.57 31.28
C THR A 614 -5.41 -40.30 29.95
N ALA A 615 -6.64 -39.75 29.92
CA ALA A 615 -7.33 -39.35 28.72
C ALA A 615 -6.59 -38.18 28.03
N GLN A 616 -6.09 -37.23 28.83
CA GLN A 616 -5.32 -36.09 28.29
C GLN A 616 -3.98 -36.53 27.69
N VAL A 617 -3.26 -37.48 28.34
CA VAL A 617 -2.03 -38.05 27.77
C VAL A 617 -2.28 -38.72 26.42
N ARG A 618 -3.34 -39.53 26.32
CA ARG A 618 -3.72 -40.18 25.04
C ARG A 618 -4.01 -39.18 23.97
N LEU A 619 -4.86 -38.18 24.25
CA LEU A 619 -5.22 -37.13 23.29
C LEU A 619 -4.01 -36.33 22.81
N LEU A 620 -3.12 -35.91 23.73
CA LEU A 620 -1.89 -35.18 23.35
C LEU A 620 -0.97 -36.04 22.49
N THR A 621 -0.87 -37.36 22.79
CA THR A 621 -0.06 -38.30 22.01
C THR A 621 -0.62 -38.46 20.59
N GLU A 622 -1.94 -38.64 20.45
CA GLU A 622 -2.63 -38.79 19.18
C GLU A 622 -2.50 -37.51 18.35
N LYS A 623 -2.77 -36.34 18.95
CA LYS A 623 -2.66 -35.04 18.25
C LYS A 623 -1.22 -34.68 17.88
N THR A 624 -0.25 -35.01 18.70
CA THR A 624 1.17 -34.83 18.36
C THR A 624 1.58 -35.71 17.17
N ALA A 625 1.10 -36.96 17.13
CA ALA A 625 1.33 -37.84 15.97
C ALA A 625 0.66 -37.30 14.69
N GLU A 626 -0.58 -36.79 14.79
CA GLU A 626 -1.25 -36.12 13.69
C GLU A 626 -0.44 -34.90 13.21
N LEU A 627 0.06 -34.07 14.12
CA LEU A 627 0.88 -32.90 13.77
C LEU A 627 2.15 -33.30 13.01
N ILE A 628 2.82 -34.34 13.44
CA ILE A 628 4.00 -34.89 12.75
C ILE A 628 3.63 -35.34 11.33
N GLU A 629 2.53 -36.06 11.16
CA GLU A 629 2.04 -36.49 9.84
C GLU A 629 1.75 -35.32 8.93
N ARG A 630 1.03 -34.28 9.43
CA ARG A 630 0.74 -33.05 8.66
C ARG A 630 2.03 -32.31 8.28
N THR A 631 3.01 -32.25 9.17
CA THR A 631 4.31 -31.65 8.92
C THR A 631 5.07 -32.37 7.80
N GLU A 632 5.11 -33.72 7.86
CA GLU A 632 5.75 -34.53 6.79
C GLU A 632 5.03 -34.40 5.44
N ARG A 633 3.70 -34.28 5.45
CA ARG A 633 2.92 -34.00 4.25
C ARG A 633 3.27 -32.62 3.68
N LEU A 634 3.36 -31.58 4.52
CA LEU A 634 3.76 -30.24 4.09
C LEU A 634 5.17 -30.25 3.46
N LYS A 635 6.13 -30.95 4.08
CA LYS A 635 7.47 -31.14 3.48
C LYS A 635 7.42 -31.78 2.10
N ALA A 636 6.60 -32.81 1.93
CA ALA A 636 6.46 -33.49 0.66
C ALA A 636 5.84 -32.59 -0.42
N VAL A 637 4.87 -31.74 -0.04
CA VAL A 637 4.25 -30.77 -0.93
C VAL A 637 5.26 -29.70 -1.37
N VAL A 638 6.05 -29.15 -0.45
CA VAL A 638 7.09 -28.15 -0.77
C VAL A 638 8.17 -28.72 -1.70
N VAL A 639 8.57 -29.98 -1.54
CA VAL A 639 9.57 -30.64 -2.44
C VAL A 639 9.01 -30.86 -3.84
N ALA A 640 7.69 -30.93 -4.00
CA ALA A 640 7.04 -31.23 -5.28
C ALA A 640 6.74 -29.95 -6.12
N GLU A 641 7.24 -28.79 -5.73
CA GLU A 641 7.03 -27.53 -6.44
C GLU A 641 7.49 -27.59 -7.91
N PRO A 642 6.69 -27.07 -8.85
CA PRO A 642 7.08 -26.96 -10.27
C PRO A 642 8.27 -26.00 -10.47
N GLU A 643 9.05 -26.25 -11.54
CA GLU A 643 10.15 -25.34 -11.92
C GLU A 643 9.65 -24.08 -12.66
N GLU A 644 8.57 -24.21 -13.46
CA GLU A 644 8.01 -23.09 -14.22
C GLU A 644 7.32 -22.10 -13.26
N LEU A 645 7.61 -20.81 -13.44
CA LEU A 645 7.29 -19.76 -12.48
C LEU A 645 5.79 -19.60 -12.23
N ASN A 646 4.97 -19.50 -13.28
CA ASN A 646 3.53 -19.33 -13.11
C ASN A 646 2.88 -20.58 -12.49
N ALA A 647 3.32 -21.77 -12.93
CA ALA A 647 2.86 -23.03 -12.37
C ALA A 647 3.25 -23.15 -10.88
N ARG A 648 4.45 -22.67 -10.50
CA ARG A 648 4.89 -22.63 -9.10
C ARG A 648 4.02 -21.70 -8.26
N ALA A 649 3.79 -20.47 -8.71
CA ALA A 649 2.96 -19.52 -7.97
C ALA A 649 1.52 -20.04 -7.76
N MET A 650 0.93 -20.68 -8.78
CA MET A 650 -0.37 -21.34 -8.63
C MET A 650 -0.31 -22.53 -7.68
N TYR A 651 0.74 -23.35 -7.74
CA TYR A 651 0.94 -24.50 -6.86
C TYR A 651 1.11 -24.08 -5.39
N GLU A 652 1.82 -22.97 -5.13
CA GLU A 652 1.94 -22.40 -3.79
C GLU A 652 0.55 -22.04 -3.23
N HIS A 653 -0.30 -21.45 -4.04
CA HIS A 653 -1.67 -21.11 -3.64
C HIS A 653 -2.54 -22.36 -3.42
N GLU A 654 -2.54 -23.30 -4.37
CA GLU A 654 -3.49 -24.42 -4.41
C GLU A 654 -3.08 -25.62 -3.55
N ALA A 655 -1.77 -25.79 -3.30
CA ALA A 655 -1.25 -26.97 -2.60
C ALA A 655 -0.51 -26.62 -1.30
N VAL A 656 0.40 -25.65 -1.34
CA VAL A 656 1.26 -25.33 -0.18
C VAL A 656 0.46 -24.63 0.91
N ILE A 657 -0.29 -23.59 0.61
CA ILE A 657 -1.14 -22.88 1.60
C ILE A 657 -2.12 -23.84 2.28
N PRO A 658 -2.92 -24.67 1.58
CA PRO A 658 -3.80 -25.62 2.25
C PRO A 658 -3.08 -26.64 3.14
N ALA A 659 -1.86 -27.06 2.75
CA ALA A 659 -1.06 -27.98 3.58
C ALA A 659 -0.54 -27.29 4.86
N MET A 660 -0.16 -26.00 4.76
CA MET A 660 0.20 -25.16 5.91
C MET A 660 -0.98 -25.00 6.87
N GLU A 661 -2.16 -24.69 6.35
CA GLU A 661 -3.39 -24.52 7.14
C GLU A 661 -3.77 -25.81 7.88
N ALA A 662 -3.66 -26.97 7.21
CA ALA A 662 -3.93 -28.26 7.82
C ALA A 662 -2.96 -28.58 8.98
N ALA A 663 -1.70 -28.18 8.89
CA ALA A 663 -0.74 -28.32 9.98
C ALA A 663 -0.99 -27.31 11.11
N ARG A 664 -1.31 -26.06 10.76
CA ARG A 664 -1.66 -25.00 11.70
C ARG A 664 -2.86 -25.36 12.57
N GLN A 665 -3.93 -25.89 12.00
CA GLN A 665 -5.14 -26.26 12.75
C GLN A 665 -4.84 -27.21 13.90
N VAL A 666 -3.98 -28.22 13.68
CA VAL A 666 -3.59 -29.17 14.70
C VAL A 666 -2.67 -28.53 15.76
N ALA A 667 -1.75 -27.67 15.34
CA ALA A 667 -0.89 -26.91 16.24
C ALA A 667 -1.67 -25.97 17.15
N ASP A 668 -2.63 -25.22 16.60
CA ASP A 668 -3.50 -24.29 17.34
C ASP A 668 -4.42 -25.03 18.33
N GLU A 669 -4.90 -26.25 18.00
CA GLU A 669 -5.63 -27.10 18.92
C GLU A 669 -4.74 -27.56 20.07
N LEU A 670 -3.48 -27.92 19.80
CA LEU A 670 -2.50 -28.31 20.81
C LEU A 670 -2.11 -27.16 21.73
N GLU A 671 -2.00 -25.93 21.22
CA GLU A 671 -1.78 -24.71 22.02
C GLU A 671 -2.81 -24.57 23.13
N GLY A 672 -4.09 -24.80 22.83
CA GLY A 672 -5.19 -24.73 23.79
C GLY A 672 -5.18 -25.86 24.85
N ARG A 673 -4.31 -26.85 24.72
CA ARG A 673 -4.26 -28.05 25.58
C ARG A 673 -2.95 -28.22 26.36
N VAL A 674 -1.86 -27.67 25.83
CA VAL A 674 -0.53 -27.71 26.47
C VAL A 674 -0.45 -26.62 27.53
N GLY A 675 0.09 -26.95 28.69
CA GLY A 675 0.26 -25.99 29.78
C GLY A 675 1.14 -24.80 29.36
N LYS A 676 0.75 -23.60 29.75
CA LYS A 676 1.40 -22.33 29.31
C LYS A 676 2.92 -22.34 29.57
N GLU A 677 3.38 -22.98 30.66
CA GLU A 677 4.81 -23.09 31.00
C GLU A 677 5.61 -23.98 30.02
N TYR A 678 4.92 -24.85 29.25
CA TYR A 678 5.52 -25.72 28.23
C TYR A 678 5.40 -25.15 26.83
N TRP A 679 4.46 -24.23 26.60
CA TRP A 679 4.30 -23.63 25.26
C TRP A 679 5.45 -22.66 24.95
N PRO A 680 6.19 -22.87 23.86
CA PRO A 680 7.52 -22.26 23.67
C PRO A 680 7.51 -20.83 23.18
N MET A 681 6.34 -20.21 22.98
CA MET A 681 6.21 -18.88 22.39
C MET A 681 5.01 -18.10 22.95
N PRO A 682 4.99 -16.75 22.81
CA PRO A 682 3.85 -15.93 23.18
C PRO A 682 2.59 -16.30 22.40
N SER A 683 1.46 -16.42 23.10
CA SER A 683 0.13 -16.60 22.54
C SER A 683 -0.43 -15.29 21.95
N TYR A 684 -1.55 -15.37 21.24
CA TYR A 684 -2.25 -14.17 20.77
C TYR A 684 -2.67 -13.24 21.92
N ALA A 685 -3.03 -13.79 23.08
CA ALA A 685 -3.33 -12.97 24.27
C ALA A 685 -2.10 -12.16 24.72
N ASP A 686 -0.93 -12.76 24.70
CA ASP A 686 0.32 -12.07 25.07
C ASP A 686 0.70 -11.00 24.05
N LEU A 687 0.52 -11.27 22.75
CA LEU A 687 0.89 -10.35 21.67
C LEU A 687 -0.08 -9.15 21.53
N LEU A 688 -1.39 -9.37 21.69
CA LEU A 688 -2.42 -8.41 21.33
C LEU A 688 -2.90 -7.54 22.52
N PHE A 689 -2.63 -7.91 23.77
CA PHE A 689 -3.26 -7.23 24.91
C PHE A 689 -2.28 -6.61 25.91
N TYR A 690 -0.97 -6.76 25.76
CA TYR A 690 0.03 -6.27 26.70
C TYR A 690 0.81 -5.02 26.26
N VAL A 691 0.47 -4.39 25.13
CA VAL A 691 1.09 -3.14 24.67
C VAL A 691 0.33 -1.91 25.16
#